data_38f949bb1759be5588b29f8ddb7f8d8b
#
_entry.id   38f949bb1759be5588b29f8ddb7f8d8b
#
_cell.length_a   1.000
_cell.length_b   1.000
_cell.length_c   1.000
_cell.angle_alpha   90.00
_cell.angle_beta   90.00
_cell.angle_gamma   90.00
#
_symmetry.space_group_name_H-M   'P 1'
#
loop_
_entity.id
_entity.type
_entity.pdbx_description
1 polymer ?
#
loop_
_entity_poly.entity_id
_entity_poly.type
_entity_poly.pdbx_seq_one_letter_code
_entity_poly.pdbx_strand_id
1 'polypeptide(L)'
;MARTRRKSRWRAPFRRIAMATENALELARLGQFTDPEHAPYKVVHQLSIARLRRYGGDQHRPTVDAPVLLIPPLMVTAEIYDVAPDISGVSALTKLGLDVWVIDFGSPEDEEGGMKRTLDDHVKAVSQSVDFVRETTGHDVHLMGYSQGGMFAYQVAAYRASEGLASLVTFGSPVDIHRNLPMIDDTIAGRMFELAQGAIDAPIDKLEGLPGFLTSTGFKLLAVHKEVGQLVDFVRKLHDRQALEKREARRRFLGGEGFVAWPGPALKKFIDEFVVHNRMLSGGFVIDGRTVTLTDIRCPVLFFVGERDTIANESAIRAIRGAAPNAELFEVSMRAGHFGLVVGKQAMSFTWPTVASWVRWREGVGPEPAALQTPPPLEEPEEADFEDVDFDTRLFYETVAGTVGAWWQRLGRATTDLTDQLDSFRWQVPRLSVLQQMKPDTRISLGLALSEQAMLRPDGTFFLWEGRAFSYAQADRRVDNVVRGLIHSGVSRGDAVAVLMGPRPSYLSVTAALSRLGAVPILLSPARSRETLEEAIHASAPRFLIADPDTAALGKELWDRVLVLGGANEERALPPGVVDMELIDPEAVEVPGWYEPNPGCARDLGLIMLTAGRGKKPRAAKITNQRWAFSAYGTAAACTLSPRDTVYCCLPLHHPAGMLVTVGGSLVGGSRLALATQFDPEEFWGDVRRYGATVVFYAGEMLRELLRAQPSSADNQNPIRLFAGSGLRRDVWRKVVERFGPVGILEFYASTEGNAVLANASGEKVGALGRPLPGSAEVELGRYDFDDEQFLRDEHGLVVRCKAGEEGVLLARLDAEHPLAGFTGGAEAGKRLLRGVLQPDDTWFITWDVLRRDDEGDHWFVDRVSRVLRTPHGRVATRSIEDALYRFEPLRHTVVYGFEEDGVDRPVAVVATQGNRGIDLQAWNEFAAGLDPSERPAWLKRVDRIPMTDGFRPDKSILESEPLDLGVELFVYDESAERYRAADAKGTVARPQ
;
A
#
# COMPACT_ATOMS: atom_id res chain seq x y z
N MET A 1 17.68 88.96 0.98
CA MET A 1 17.08 87.74 1.51
C MET A 1 17.62 86.55 0.76
N ALA A 2 18.83 86.10 1.05
CA ALA A 2 19.49 84.94 0.46
C ALA A 2 20.74 84.49 1.25
N ARG A 3 20.60 84.15 2.56
CA ARG A 3 21.78 83.68 3.35
C ARG A 3 21.43 82.62 4.43
N THR A 4 20.25 82.11 4.52
CA THR A 4 19.87 81.20 5.63
C THR A 4 19.64 79.70 5.24
N ARG A 5 19.80 79.29 3.97
CA ARG A 5 19.53 77.90 3.55
C ARG A 5 20.77 76.96 3.39
N ARG A 6 21.95 77.40 3.67
CA ARG A 6 23.21 76.64 3.46
C ARG A 6 23.77 75.93 4.71
N LYS A 7 23.21 76.16 5.89
CA LYS A 7 23.75 75.61 7.16
C LYS A 7 23.07 74.23 7.60
N SER A 8 21.99 73.86 6.98
CA SER A 8 21.26 72.59 7.39
C SER A 8 21.75 71.36 6.68
N ARG A 9 22.40 71.46 5.53
CA ARG A 9 22.84 70.27 4.76
C ARG A 9 24.06 69.54 5.31
N TRP A 10 24.87 70.19 6.11
CA TRP A 10 26.08 69.61 6.70
C TRP A 10 25.87 68.98 8.07
N ARG A 11 24.76 69.23 8.74
CA ARG A 11 24.42 68.56 10.02
C ARG A 11 23.78 67.21 9.89
N ALA A 12 23.21 66.85 8.75
CA ALA A 12 22.52 65.57 8.53
C ALA A 12 23.46 64.38 8.60
N PRO A 13 24.62 64.32 7.95
CA PRO A 13 25.50 63.13 8.03
C PRO A 13 26.13 62.95 9.45
N PHE A 14 26.47 64.02 10.16
CA PHE A 14 26.97 63.86 11.52
C PHE A 14 25.91 63.39 12.52
N ARG A 15 24.67 63.75 12.33
CA ARG A 15 23.53 63.25 13.11
C ARG A 15 23.28 61.79 12.85
N ARG A 16 23.40 61.35 11.63
CA ARG A 16 23.27 59.92 11.26
C ARG A 16 24.38 59.08 11.87
N ILE A 17 25.61 59.56 11.85
CA ILE A 17 26.73 58.85 12.46
C ILE A 17 26.56 58.79 13.99
N ALA A 18 26.14 59.86 14.64
CA ALA A 18 25.92 59.90 16.09
C ALA A 18 24.80 58.88 16.48
N MET A 19 23.68 58.89 15.77
CA MET A 19 22.58 57.95 15.99
C MET A 19 23.00 56.51 15.72
N ALA A 20 23.81 56.26 14.69
CA ALA A 20 24.31 54.92 14.40
C ALA A 20 25.26 54.43 15.51
N THR A 21 26.11 55.31 16.04
CA THR A 21 27.01 54.98 17.16
C THR A 21 26.23 54.71 18.45
N GLU A 22 25.20 55.50 18.73
CA GLU A 22 24.32 55.32 19.89
C GLU A 22 23.57 53.99 19.81
N ASN A 23 22.95 53.71 18.69
CA ASN A 23 22.26 52.44 18.45
C ASN A 23 23.21 51.22 18.52
N ALA A 24 24.44 51.36 17.98
CA ALA A 24 25.45 50.28 18.06
C ALA A 24 25.91 50.00 19.48
N LEU A 25 26.13 51.08 20.28
CA LEU A 25 26.49 50.97 21.68
C LEU A 25 25.38 50.38 22.54
N GLU A 26 24.13 50.77 22.28
CA GLU A 26 22.97 50.21 22.97
C GLU A 26 22.81 48.73 22.68
N LEU A 27 22.91 48.33 21.40
CA LEU A 27 22.88 46.93 20.99
C LEU A 27 24.05 46.14 21.61
N ALA A 28 25.26 46.69 21.65
CA ALA A 28 26.40 46.03 22.27
C ALA A 28 26.24 45.89 23.80
N ARG A 29 25.54 46.83 24.46
CA ARG A 29 25.33 46.87 25.90
C ARG A 29 24.14 46.01 26.37
N LEU A 30 23.04 46.05 25.64
CA LEU A 30 21.76 45.42 26.02
C LEU A 30 21.48 44.14 25.23
N GLY A 31 22.17 43.92 24.11
CA GLY A 31 21.91 42.78 23.22
C GLY A 31 20.61 42.90 22.40
N GLN A 32 19.74 43.87 22.76
CA GLN A 32 18.43 44.08 22.14
C GLN A 32 18.01 45.55 22.26
N PHE A 33 17.10 45.97 21.35
CA PHE A 33 16.50 47.31 21.37
C PHE A 33 15.11 47.32 22.01
N THR A 34 14.38 46.24 21.90
CA THR A 34 12.97 46.13 22.35
C THR A 34 12.73 44.79 23.03
N ASP A 35 11.87 44.78 24.03
CA ASP A 35 11.33 43.54 24.57
C ASP A 35 10.34 42.89 23.59
N PRO A 36 10.19 41.56 23.60
CA PRO A 36 9.19 40.89 22.79
C PRO A 36 7.78 41.39 23.14
N GLU A 37 7.09 41.96 22.17
CA GLU A 37 5.67 42.31 22.30
C GLU A 37 4.82 41.25 21.59
N HIS A 38 4.00 40.57 22.35
CA HIS A 38 3.05 39.58 21.85
C HIS A 38 1.61 40.05 21.99
N ALA A 39 0.75 39.55 21.10
CA ALA A 39 -0.67 39.78 21.24
C ALA A 39 -1.18 39.13 22.54
N PRO A 40 -2.10 39.82 23.28
CA PRO A 40 -2.60 39.29 24.56
C PRO A 40 -3.35 37.98 24.35
N TYR A 41 -2.93 36.96 25.12
CA TYR A 41 -3.60 35.65 25.14
C TYR A 41 -3.76 35.12 26.56
N LYS A 42 -4.63 34.13 26.73
CA LYS A 42 -4.76 33.33 27.95
C LYS A 42 -4.50 31.85 27.61
N VAL A 43 -3.74 31.17 28.47
CA VAL A 43 -3.70 29.71 28.45
C VAL A 43 -4.98 29.22 29.09
N VAL A 44 -5.83 28.58 28.28
CA VAL A 44 -7.16 28.16 28.70
C VAL A 44 -7.28 26.67 28.95
N HIS A 45 -6.32 25.91 28.45
CA HIS A 45 -6.27 24.47 28.68
C HIS A 45 -4.82 23.97 28.67
N GLN A 46 -4.52 23.00 29.54
CA GLN A 46 -3.22 22.33 29.62
C GLN A 46 -3.39 20.87 29.21
N LEU A 47 -2.70 20.46 28.18
CA LEU A 47 -2.59 19.10 27.72
C LEU A 47 -1.29 18.45 28.24
N SER A 48 -1.12 17.17 28.05
CA SER A 48 0.09 16.43 28.49
C SER A 48 1.36 16.96 27.84
N ILE A 49 1.29 17.39 26.58
CA ILE A 49 2.44 17.85 25.79
C ILE A 49 2.25 19.23 25.16
N ALA A 50 1.18 19.92 25.44
CA ALA A 50 0.85 21.20 24.81
C ALA A 50 0.01 22.09 25.71
N ARG A 51 -0.03 23.37 25.39
CA ARG A 51 -0.92 24.37 26.00
C ARG A 51 -1.81 24.94 24.91
N LEU A 52 -3.05 25.25 25.26
CA LEU A 52 -3.97 25.89 24.33
C LEU A 52 -4.11 27.37 24.71
N ARG A 53 -3.67 28.24 23.81
CA ARG A 53 -3.73 29.71 23.95
C ARG A 53 -4.97 30.23 23.23
N ARG A 54 -5.77 31.11 23.89
CA ARG A 54 -6.86 31.85 23.25
C ARG A 54 -6.48 33.34 23.23
N TYR A 55 -6.55 33.94 22.06
CA TYR A 55 -6.14 35.32 21.81
C TYR A 55 -7.33 36.30 21.88
N GLY A 56 -7.03 37.61 22.09
CA GLY A 56 -8.01 38.70 22.09
C GLY A 56 -8.38 39.31 23.45
N GLY A 57 -7.96 38.70 24.56
CA GLY A 57 -8.20 39.21 25.91
C GLY A 57 -9.70 39.27 26.30
N ASP A 58 -10.02 39.85 27.48
CA ASP A 58 -11.37 39.85 28.08
C ASP A 58 -12.39 40.74 27.37
N GLN A 59 -11.95 41.70 26.57
CA GLN A 59 -12.80 42.64 25.86
C GLN A 59 -13.07 42.22 24.39
N HIS A 60 -12.39 41.16 23.88
CA HIS A 60 -12.62 40.72 22.52
C HIS A 60 -13.98 40.03 22.39
N ARG A 61 -14.76 40.53 21.46
CA ARG A 61 -16.03 39.88 21.06
C ARG A 61 -15.88 39.45 19.58
N PRO A 62 -15.75 38.17 19.30
CA PRO A 62 -15.76 37.69 17.94
C PRO A 62 -17.02 38.14 17.20
N THR A 63 -16.90 38.46 15.94
CA THR A 63 -18.05 38.77 15.05
C THR A 63 -18.51 37.52 14.31
N VAL A 64 -17.72 36.46 14.36
CA VAL A 64 -18.02 35.11 13.90
C VAL A 64 -17.75 34.17 15.08
N ASP A 65 -18.75 33.42 15.50
CA ASP A 65 -18.63 32.55 16.68
C ASP A 65 -17.78 31.30 16.42
N ALA A 66 -17.55 30.94 15.15
CA ALA A 66 -16.73 29.79 14.78
C ALA A 66 -15.25 30.00 15.13
N PRO A 67 -14.63 29.04 15.85
CA PRO A 67 -13.25 29.16 16.29
C PRO A 67 -12.25 28.77 15.19
N VAL A 68 -11.10 29.45 15.21
CA VAL A 68 -9.95 29.15 14.39
C VAL A 68 -8.83 28.59 15.26
N LEU A 69 -8.37 27.36 15.00
CA LEU A 69 -7.24 26.73 15.70
C LEU A 69 -6.02 26.63 14.80
N LEU A 70 -4.95 27.32 15.20
CA LEU A 70 -3.66 27.39 14.46
C LEU A 70 -2.67 26.38 15.03
N ILE A 71 -2.00 25.64 14.15
CA ILE A 71 -1.00 24.62 14.46
C ILE A 71 0.36 25.07 13.92
N PRO A 72 1.37 25.29 14.79
CA PRO A 72 2.73 25.59 14.36
C PRO A 72 3.47 24.31 13.90
N PRO A 73 4.55 24.44 13.09
CA PRO A 73 5.48 23.34 12.87
C PRO A 73 6.14 22.87 14.19
N LEU A 74 6.50 21.58 14.32
CA LEU A 74 7.08 21.04 15.57
C LEU A 74 8.40 21.67 15.97
N MET A 75 9.22 22.05 14.99
CA MET A 75 10.52 22.64 15.22
C MET A 75 10.48 24.17 15.37
N VAL A 76 9.29 24.75 15.35
CA VAL A 76 9.06 26.21 15.39
C VAL A 76 8.09 26.53 16.51
N THR A 77 8.37 27.57 17.28
CA THR A 77 7.48 28.00 18.38
C THR A 77 6.14 28.53 17.86
N ALA A 78 5.14 28.57 18.74
CA ALA A 78 3.82 29.13 18.42
C ALA A 78 3.87 30.59 17.99
N GLU A 79 4.95 31.29 18.34
CA GLU A 79 5.25 32.68 17.99
C GLU A 79 5.41 32.88 16.48
N ILE A 80 5.48 31.86 15.65
CA ILE A 80 5.42 32.00 14.17
C ILE A 80 4.16 32.75 13.72
N TYR A 81 3.08 32.65 14.46
CA TYR A 81 1.85 33.38 14.22
C TYR A 81 1.79 34.75 14.92
N ASP A 82 2.82 35.10 15.71
CA ASP A 82 2.87 36.32 16.52
C ASP A 82 4.32 36.89 16.65
N VAL A 83 5.01 37.02 15.55
CA VAL A 83 6.45 37.40 15.51
C VAL A 83 6.65 38.85 15.95
N ALA A 84 5.77 39.75 15.55
CA ALA A 84 5.79 41.17 15.93
C ALA A 84 4.39 41.78 15.70
N PRO A 85 4.05 42.89 16.40
CA PRO A 85 2.69 43.48 16.37
C PRO A 85 2.18 43.87 14.98
N ASP A 86 3.05 44.27 14.09
CA ASP A 86 2.74 44.70 12.72
C ASP A 86 2.66 43.54 11.69
N ILE A 87 3.16 42.38 12.07
CA ILE A 87 3.16 41.16 11.23
C ILE A 87 2.58 39.94 11.99
N SER A 88 1.73 40.16 12.98
CA SER A 88 1.07 39.17 13.80
C SER A 88 -0.20 38.62 13.13
N GLY A 89 -0.19 37.36 12.70
CA GLY A 89 -1.35 36.70 12.11
C GLY A 89 -2.50 36.58 13.11
N VAL A 90 -2.22 36.25 14.37
CA VAL A 90 -3.25 36.17 15.42
C VAL A 90 -3.89 37.54 15.70
N SER A 91 -3.09 38.60 15.72
CA SER A 91 -3.62 39.98 15.84
C SER A 91 -4.48 40.36 14.64
N ALA A 92 -4.08 39.97 13.43
CA ALA A 92 -4.82 40.26 12.22
C ALA A 92 -6.19 39.56 12.24
N LEU A 93 -6.22 38.27 12.52
CA LEU A 93 -7.45 37.48 12.59
C LEU A 93 -8.37 37.96 13.70
N THR A 94 -7.82 38.27 14.89
CA THR A 94 -8.58 38.84 16.01
C THR A 94 -9.20 40.18 15.64
N LYS A 95 -8.43 41.10 14.99
CA LYS A 95 -8.95 42.39 14.52
C LYS A 95 -10.02 42.25 13.43
N LEU A 96 -9.93 41.17 12.66
CA LEU A 96 -10.94 40.80 11.66
C LEU A 96 -12.16 40.08 12.30
N GLY A 97 -12.22 39.99 13.62
CA GLY A 97 -13.38 39.50 14.38
C GLY A 97 -13.51 37.99 14.52
N LEU A 98 -12.43 37.25 14.37
CA LEU A 98 -12.44 35.80 14.59
C LEU A 98 -12.05 35.43 16.03
N ASP A 99 -12.52 34.28 16.52
CA ASP A 99 -12.10 33.65 17.77
C ASP A 99 -10.86 32.79 17.52
N VAL A 100 -9.68 33.31 17.93
CA VAL A 100 -8.39 32.75 17.53
C VAL A 100 -7.76 31.95 18.67
N TRP A 101 -7.42 30.70 18.36
CA TRP A 101 -6.77 29.75 19.24
C TRP A 101 -5.47 29.27 18.59
N VAL A 102 -4.46 28.99 19.44
CA VAL A 102 -3.17 28.44 18.97
C VAL A 102 -2.77 27.32 19.92
N ILE A 103 -2.39 26.17 19.38
CA ILE A 103 -1.74 25.12 20.15
C ILE A 103 -0.26 25.46 20.30
N ASP A 104 0.26 25.37 21.51
CA ASP A 104 1.65 25.64 21.85
C ASP A 104 2.27 24.36 22.46
N PHE A 105 3.19 23.76 21.73
CA PHE A 105 3.88 22.54 22.16
C PHE A 105 5.05 22.78 23.11
N GLY A 106 5.36 24.04 23.43
CA GLY A 106 6.48 24.41 24.31
C GLY A 106 7.85 24.13 23.69
N SER A 107 8.85 23.99 24.56
CA SER A 107 10.23 23.65 24.21
C SER A 107 10.51 22.22 24.71
N PRO A 108 10.51 21.21 23.86
CA PRO A 108 10.71 19.81 24.29
C PRO A 108 12.01 19.59 25.07
N GLU A 109 13.08 20.32 24.75
CA GLU A 109 14.36 20.25 25.43
C GLU A 109 14.33 20.74 26.88
N ASP A 110 13.39 21.64 27.22
CA ASP A 110 13.25 22.23 28.54
C ASP A 110 12.21 21.52 29.43
N GLU A 111 11.50 20.53 28.88
CA GLU A 111 10.42 19.83 29.56
C GLU A 111 10.79 18.39 29.87
N GLU A 112 10.45 17.90 31.08
CA GLU A 112 10.72 16.51 31.48
C GLU A 112 10.02 15.54 30.54
N GLY A 113 10.79 14.64 29.89
CA GLY A 113 10.28 13.69 28.90
C GLY A 113 9.91 14.29 27.55
N GLY A 114 10.14 15.60 27.35
CA GLY A 114 9.77 16.28 26.10
C GLY A 114 10.46 15.69 24.88
N MET A 115 11.71 15.29 24.97
CA MET A 115 12.45 14.67 23.87
C MET A 115 12.00 13.22 23.53
N LYS A 116 11.12 12.63 24.33
CA LYS A 116 10.53 11.30 24.09
C LYS A 116 9.16 11.36 23.42
N ARG A 117 8.62 12.56 23.17
CA ARG A 117 7.33 12.75 22.50
C ARG A 117 7.34 12.13 21.11
N THR A 118 6.25 11.43 20.82
CA THR A 118 6.03 10.78 19.52
C THR A 118 5.23 11.67 18.56
N LEU A 119 5.22 11.35 17.29
CA LEU A 119 4.36 12.00 16.31
C LEU A 119 2.88 11.81 16.68
N ASP A 120 2.52 10.62 17.15
CA ASP A 120 1.17 10.27 17.58
C ASP A 120 0.67 11.14 18.73
N ASP A 121 1.56 11.45 19.69
CA ASP A 121 1.23 12.35 20.82
C ASP A 121 0.86 13.73 20.32
N HIS A 122 1.57 14.26 19.31
CA HIS A 122 1.28 15.56 18.73
C HIS A 122 -0.06 15.57 17.98
N VAL A 123 -0.34 14.56 17.18
CA VAL A 123 -1.63 14.45 16.47
C VAL A 123 -2.79 14.32 17.46
N LYS A 124 -2.61 13.51 18.53
CA LYS A 124 -3.61 13.37 19.58
C LYS A 124 -3.82 14.67 20.35
N ALA A 125 -2.77 15.41 20.66
CA ALA A 125 -2.88 16.70 21.34
C ALA A 125 -3.67 17.72 20.52
N VAL A 126 -3.46 17.78 19.20
CA VAL A 126 -4.27 18.63 18.32
C VAL A 126 -5.71 18.14 18.27
N SER A 127 -5.94 16.83 18.15
CA SER A 127 -7.29 16.25 18.15
C SER A 127 -8.05 16.59 19.46
N GLN A 128 -7.41 16.44 20.61
CA GLN A 128 -7.96 16.81 21.91
C GLN A 128 -8.22 18.32 22.03
N SER A 129 -7.36 19.14 21.42
CA SER A 129 -7.59 20.59 21.34
C SER A 129 -8.83 20.94 20.52
N VAL A 130 -9.07 20.23 19.41
CA VAL A 130 -10.31 20.38 18.65
C VAL A 130 -11.53 20.07 19.52
N ASP A 131 -11.52 18.97 20.28
CA ASP A 131 -12.63 18.61 21.16
C ASP A 131 -12.88 19.66 22.24
N PHE A 132 -11.82 20.13 22.91
CA PHE A 132 -11.92 21.15 23.93
C PHE A 132 -12.46 22.49 23.39
N VAL A 133 -11.99 22.90 22.20
CA VAL A 133 -12.47 24.14 21.56
C VAL A 133 -13.94 24.01 21.20
N ARG A 134 -14.37 22.88 20.63
CA ARG A 134 -15.78 22.59 20.33
C ARG A 134 -16.67 22.63 21.58
N GLU A 135 -16.25 21.95 22.64
CA GLU A 135 -16.96 21.94 23.91
C GLU A 135 -17.08 23.37 24.50
N THR A 136 -16.03 24.18 24.34
CA THR A 136 -16.01 25.53 24.89
C THR A 136 -16.85 26.52 24.07
N THR A 137 -16.84 26.38 22.73
CA THR A 137 -17.48 27.35 21.82
C THR A 137 -18.86 26.91 21.32
N GLY A 138 -19.11 25.59 21.31
CA GLY A 138 -20.32 25.00 20.71
C GLY A 138 -20.31 24.92 19.19
N HIS A 139 -19.16 25.21 18.53
CA HIS A 139 -19.01 25.25 17.08
C HIS A 139 -17.90 24.32 16.61
N ASP A 140 -18.01 23.82 15.38
CA ASP A 140 -16.93 23.09 14.72
C ASP A 140 -15.76 24.03 14.41
N VAL A 141 -14.55 23.45 14.35
CA VAL A 141 -13.30 24.20 14.34
C VAL A 141 -12.80 24.39 12.90
N HIS A 142 -12.40 25.61 12.54
CA HIS A 142 -11.56 25.86 11.38
C HIS A 142 -10.09 25.57 11.76
N LEU A 143 -9.60 24.41 11.36
CA LEU A 143 -8.25 23.94 11.68
C LEU A 143 -7.26 24.50 10.68
N MET A 144 -6.18 25.14 11.15
CA MET A 144 -5.22 25.81 10.26
C MET A 144 -3.79 25.44 10.61
N GLY A 145 -2.94 25.24 9.60
CA GLY A 145 -1.55 24.90 9.84
C GLY A 145 -0.61 25.42 8.77
N TYR A 146 0.57 25.83 9.21
CA TYR A 146 1.64 26.33 8.36
C TYR A 146 2.73 25.26 8.18
N SER A 147 3.17 25.04 6.94
CA SER A 147 4.27 24.12 6.63
C SER A 147 4.01 22.72 7.23
N GLN A 148 4.91 22.23 8.08
CA GLN A 148 4.70 20.98 8.82
C GLN A 148 3.46 21.03 9.73
N GLY A 149 3.11 22.19 10.30
CA GLY A 149 1.86 22.36 11.06
C GLY A 149 0.62 22.06 10.20
N GLY A 150 0.66 22.38 8.91
CA GLY A 150 -0.39 22.01 7.96
C GLY A 150 -0.38 20.53 7.61
N MET A 151 0.79 19.88 7.60
CA MET A 151 0.85 18.41 7.50
C MET A 151 0.18 17.76 8.71
N PHE A 152 0.36 18.29 9.93
CA PHE A 152 -0.40 17.84 11.12
C PHE A 152 -1.88 18.10 10.99
N ALA A 153 -2.26 19.26 10.45
CA ALA A 153 -3.66 19.55 10.22
C ALA A 153 -4.31 18.53 9.28
N TYR A 154 -3.63 18.13 8.21
CA TYR A 154 -4.07 17.03 7.34
C TYR A 154 -4.18 15.71 8.09
N GLN A 155 -3.17 15.36 8.90
CA GLN A 155 -3.16 14.11 9.66
C GLN A 155 -4.30 14.07 10.68
N VAL A 156 -4.55 15.16 11.40
CA VAL A 156 -5.66 15.29 12.36
C VAL A 156 -7.01 15.20 11.66
N ALA A 157 -7.18 15.91 10.54
CA ALA A 157 -8.42 15.87 9.78
C ALA A 157 -8.71 14.46 9.26
N ALA A 158 -7.69 13.74 8.80
CA ALA A 158 -7.81 12.35 8.38
C ALA A 158 -8.07 11.40 9.57
N TYR A 159 -7.33 11.54 10.68
CA TYR A 159 -7.50 10.74 11.89
C TYR A 159 -8.90 10.86 12.49
N ARG A 160 -9.50 12.04 12.42
CA ARG A 160 -10.87 12.34 12.86
C ARG A 160 -11.92 12.07 11.79
N ALA A 161 -11.55 11.66 10.57
CA ALA A 161 -12.44 11.61 9.42
C ALA A 161 -13.23 12.94 9.25
N SER A 162 -12.59 14.06 9.57
CA SER A 162 -13.12 15.43 9.61
C SER A 162 -14.18 15.70 10.68
N GLU A 163 -14.40 14.80 11.64
CA GLU A 163 -15.35 15.03 12.72
C GLU A 163 -14.96 16.25 13.56
N GLY A 164 -15.91 17.19 13.72
CA GLY A 164 -15.70 18.42 14.49
C GLY A 164 -14.88 19.49 13.79
N LEU A 165 -14.67 19.35 12.47
CA LEU A 165 -13.97 20.33 11.66
C LEU A 165 -14.91 21.01 10.65
N ALA A 166 -15.05 22.33 10.75
CA ALA A 166 -15.78 23.15 9.81
C ALA A 166 -15.02 23.28 8.48
N SER A 167 -13.71 23.47 8.55
CA SER A 167 -12.81 23.45 7.39
C SER A 167 -11.36 23.26 7.79
N LEU A 168 -10.53 22.99 6.80
CA LEU A 168 -9.09 22.89 6.93
C LEU A 168 -8.42 23.98 6.08
N VAL A 169 -7.42 24.70 6.64
CA VAL A 169 -6.64 25.69 5.91
C VAL A 169 -5.15 25.40 6.07
N THR A 170 -4.42 25.31 4.98
CA THR A 170 -2.97 25.02 5.03
C THR A 170 -2.16 26.04 4.23
N PHE A 171 -0.96 26.35 4.72
CA PHE A 171 -0.08 27.33 4.12
C PHE A 171 1.27 26.67 3.80
N GLY A 172 1.57 26.50 2.52
CA GLY A 172 2.85 25.91 2.09
C GLY A 172 3.10 24.51 2.66
N SER A 173 2.09 23.64 2.73
CA SER A 173 2.18 22.33 3.38
C SER A 173 2.28 21.23 2.34
N PRO A 174 3.44 20.58 2.17
CA PRO A 174 3.62 19.55 1.17
C PRO A 174 2.86 18.28 1.54
N VAL A 175 2.29 17.63 0.53
CA VAL A 175 1.69 16.29 0.62
C VAL A 175 2.59 15.26 -0.05
N ASP A 176 3.22 15.61 -1.14
CA ASP A 176 4.21 14.79 -1.83
C ASP A 176 5.61 15.34 -1.56
N ILE A 177 6.29 14.80 -0.54
CA ILE A 177 7.61 15.27 -0.15
C ILE A 177 8.65 14.94 -1.21
N HIS A 178 8.50 13.86 -1.97
CA HIS A 178 9.44 13.47 -3.01
C HIS A 178 9.52 14.52 -4.14
N ARG A 179 8.44 15.20 -4.46
CA ARG A 179 8.43 16.29 -5.46
C ARG A 179 9.15 17.56 -5.03
N ASN A 180 9.51 17.68 -3.76
CA ASN A 180 10.38 18.76 -3.31
C ASN A 180 11.85 18.54 -3.71
N LEU A 181 12.20 17.32 -4.16
CA LEU A 181 13.55 16.96 -4.57
C LEU A 181 13.72 17.23 -6.07
N PRO A 182 14.41 18.30 -6.50
CA PRO A 182 14.56 18.59 -7.91
C PRO A 182 15.41 17.52 -8.60
N MET A 183 14.94 17.03 -9.75
CA MET A 183 15.64 16.10 -10.65
C MET A 183 15.82 14.65 -10.16
N ILE A 184 15.13 14.22 -9.12
CA ILE A 184 15.15 12.84 -8.67
C ILE A 184 13.76 12.23 -8.92
N ASP A 185 13.72 11.07 -9.58
CA ASP A 185 12.50 10.30 -9.77
C ASP A 185 11.94 9.88 -8.39
N ASP A 186 10.61 9.93 -8.22
CA ASP A 186 9.92 9.65 -6.96
C ASP A 186 10.30 8.27 -6.39
N THR A 187 10.51 7.28 -7.25
CA THR A 187 10.96 5.93 -6.87
C THR A 187 12.40 5.92 -6.35
N ILE A 188 13.25 6.77 -6.88
CA ILE A 188 14.66 6.89 -6.49
C ILE A 188 14.79 7.67 -5.18
N ALA A 189 13.97 8.70 -4.97
CA ALA A 189 14.02 9.52 -3.77
C ALA A 189 13.77 8.67 -2.50
N GLY A 190 12.71 7.88 -2.47
CA GLY A 190 12.41 6.99 -1.35
C GLY A 190 13.54 5.99 -1.06
N ARG A 191 14.14 5.41 -2.10
CA ARG A 191 15.28 4.47 -1.98
C ARG A 191 16.54 5.13 -1.46
N MET A 192 16.81 6.36 -1.88
CA MET A 192 17.96 7.12 -1.38
C MET A 192 17.82 7.45 0.11
N PHE A 193 16.62 7.86 0.55
CA PHE A 193 16.36 8.12 1.95
C PHE A 193 16.49 6.87 2.81
N GLU A 194 16.03 5.72 2.34
CA GLU A 194 16.20 4.46 3.06
C GLU A 194 17.67 4.04 3.21
N LEU A 195 18.47 4.21 2.16
CA LEU A 195 19.91 3.94 2.24
C LEU A 195 20.60 4.88 3.24
N ALA A 196 20.13 6.13 3.33
CA ALA A 196 20.62 7.11 4.28
C ALA A 196 20.08 6.92 5.70
N GLN A 197 18.95 6.24 5.88
CA GLN A 197 18.23 6.10 7.15
C GLN A 197 19.12 5.52 8.25
N GLY A 198 19.86 4.46 7.98
CA GLY A 198 20.79 3.89 8.96
C GLY A 198 21.92 4.83 9.38
N ALA A 199 22.31 5.77 8.52
CA ALA A 199 23.29 6.80 8.84
C ALA A 199 22.68 7.99 9.60
N ILE A 200 21.37 8.17 9.51
CA ILE A 200 20.60 9.26 10.15
C ILE A 200 20.11 8.82 11.53
N ASP A 201 19.62 7.58 11.66
CA ASP A 201 19.04 7.06 12.91
C ASP A 201 20.06 7.00 14.07
N ALA A 202 21.28 6.55 13.80
CA ALA A 202 22.30 6.40 14.83
C ALA A 202 22.72 7.75 15.49
N PRO A 203 22.89 8.88 14.77
CA PRO A 203 23.05 10.18 15.38
C PRO A 203 21.83 10.66 16.16
N ILE A 204 20.62 10.48 15.64
CA ILE A 204 19.38 10.87 16.31
C ILE A 204 19.21 10.14 17.64
N ASP A 205 19.52 8.83 17.69
CA ASP A 205 19.48 8.05 18.93
C ASP A 205 20.48 8.55 19.97
N LYS A 206 21.69 8.90 19.55
CA LYS A 206 22.71 9.42 20.46
C LYS A 206 22.38 10.80 21.03
N LEU A 207 21.63 11.62 20.29
CA LEU A 207 21.28 12.99 20.66
C LEU A 207 19.85 13.08 21.25
N GLU A 208 19.13 11.94 21.38
CA GLU A 208 17.70 11.89 21.75
C GLU A 208 16.79 12.73 20.84
N GLY A 209 17.29 13.24 19.71
CA GLY A 209 16.60 14.08 18.75
C GLY A 209 17.51 15.14 18.09
N LEU A 210 16.92 16.12 17.44
CA LEU A 210 17.62 17.23 16.80
C LEU A 210 17.51 18.46 17.70
N PRO A 211 18.59 18.89 18.35
CA PRO A 211 18.58 20.10 19.20
C PRO A 211 18.17 21.36 18.41
N GLY A 212 17.45 22.29 19.08
CA GLY A 212 16.95 23.50 18.43
C GLY A 212 18.04 24.38 17.79
N PHE A 213 19.25 24.40 18.36
CA PHE A 213 20.38 25.14 17.77
C PHE A 213 20.89 24.53 16.46
N LEU A 214 20.81 23.18 16.29
CA LEU A 214 21.17 22.52 15.02
C LEU A 214 20.07 22.76 13.98
N THR A 215 18.82 22.75 14.37
CA THR A 215 17.70 23.10 13.51
C THR A 215 17.85 24.54 13.01
N SER A 216 18.09 25.51 13.93
CA SER A 216 18.38 26.90 13.62
C SER A 216 19.61 27.06 12.72
N THR A 217 20.69 26.29 13.01
CA THR A 217 21.94 26.36 12.23
C THR A 217 21.75 25.76 10.85
N GLY A 218 20.98 24.67 10.72
CA GLY A 218 20.60 24.09 9.44
C GLY A 218 19.86 25.11 8.56
N PHE A 219 18.87 25.80 9.13
CA PHE A 219 18.16 26.88 8.43
C PHE A 219 19.07 28.06 8.09
N LYS A 220 20.04 28.42 8.95
CA LYS A 220 21.03 29.49 8.67
C LYS A 220 22.01 29.10 7.57
N LEU A 221 22.49 27.88 7.54
CA LEU A 221 23.38 27.38 6.48
C LEU A 221 22.73 27.42 5.10
N LEU A 222 21.41 27.25 5.05
CA LEU A 222 20.62 27.40 3.82
C LEU A 222 20.56 28.86 3.32
N ALA A 223 20.86 29.84 4.17
CA ALA A 223 20.72 31.27 3.91
C ALA A 223 22.04 32.04 3.80
N VAL A 224 23.20 31.40 3.83
CA VAL A 224 24.56 32.06 3.98
C VAL A 224 24.83 33.15 2.96
N HIS A 225 24.41 33.02 1.70
CA HIS A 225 24.67 34.04 0.68
C HIS A 225 23.92 35.38 0.89
N LYS A 226 22.85 35.40 1.67
CA LYS A 226 22.06 36.60 1.96
C LYS A 226 22.47 37.28 3.27
N GLU A 227 23.14 36.59 4.18
CA GLU A 227 23.63 37.19 5.43
C GLU A 227 24.58 38.36 5.17
N VAL A 228 25.42 38.27 4.16
CA VAL A 228 26.34 39.37 3.81
C VAL A 228 25.57 40.58 3.30
N GLY A 229 24.52 40.41 2.49
CA GLY A 229 23.61 41.49 2.02
C GLY A 229 22.84 42.10 3.17
N GLN A 230 22.33 41.29 4.09
CA GLN A 230 21.61 41.74 5.29
C GLN A 230 22.51 42.49 6.28
N LEU A 231 23.76 42.05 6.44
CA LEU A 231 24.75 42.77 7.27
C LEU A 231 25.07 44.16 6.70
N VAL A 232 25.23 44.25 5.39
CA VAL A 232 25.46 45.56 4.70
C VAL A 232 24.24 46.48 4.86
N ASP A 233 23.04 45.96 4.72
CA ASP A 233 21.80 46.73 4.87
C ASP A 233 21.53 47.08 6.34
N PHE A 234 21.86 46.21 7.28
CA PHE A 234 21.88 46.50 8.73
C PHE A 234 22.81 47.68 9.06
N VAL A 235 24.06 47.63 8.58
CA VAL A 235 25.03 48.72 8.79
C VAL A 235 24.53 50.02 8.14
N ARG A 236 23.92 49.95 6.96
CA ARG A 236 23.33 51.13 6.29
C ARG A 236 22.20 51.76 7.11
N LYS A 237 21.37 50.96 7.77
CA LYS A 237 20.21 51.39 8.56
C LYS A 237 20.52 51.62 10.05
N LEU A 238 21.75 51.46 10.48
CA LEU A 238 22.17 51.57 11.89
C LEU A 238 21.81 52.95 12.51
N HIS A 239 21.59 53.94 11.69
CA HIS A 239 21.18 55.28 12.09
C HIS A 239 19.64 55.44 12.22
N ASP A 240 18.85 54.46 11.84
CA ASP A 240 17.40 54.52 11.86
C ASP A 240 16.84 53.50 12.87
N ARG A 241 16.60 54.01 14.08
CA ARG A 241 16.15 53.23 15.23
C ARG A 241 14.83 52.51 14.97
N GLN A 242 13.85 53.18 14.36
CA GLN A 242 12.57 52.56 14.09
C GLN A 242 12.69 51.42 13.08
N ALA A 243 13.56 51.58 12.08
CA ALA A 243 13.83 50.50 11.14
C ALA A 243 14.55 49.32 11.79
N LEU A 244 15.42 49.57 12.78
CA LEU A 244 16.11 48.52 13.55
C LEU A 244 15.16 47.77 14.48
N GLU A 245 14.33 48.51 15.24
CA GLU A 245 13.33 47.95 16.15
C GLU A 245 12.33 47.05 15.40
N LYS A 246 11.82 47.46 14.24
CA LYS A 246 10.94 46.67 13.40
C LYS A 246 11.57 45.39 12.88
N ARG A 247 12.87 45.39 12.67
CA ARG A 247 13.61 44.22 12.18
C ARG A 247 14.10 43.31 13.31
N GLU A 248 14.15 43.82 14.55
CA GLU A 248 14.74 43.07 15.66
C GLU A 248 13.95 41.85 16.06
N ALA A 249 12.66 41.97 16.26
CA ALA A 249 11.78 40.84 16.61
C ALA A 249 11.93 39.71 15.60
N ARG A 250 11.95 40.07 14.35
CA ARG A 250 12.18 39.21 13.22
C ARG A 250 13.54 38.54 13.20
N ARG A 251 14.62 39.34 13.43
CA ARG A 251 15.99 38.82 13.52
C ARG A 251 16.18 37.87 14.69
N ARG A 252 15.54 38.13 15.82
CA ARG A 252 15.56 37.23 16.98
C ARG A 252 14.86 35.92 16.69
N PHE A 253 13.66 35.98 16.14
CA PHE A 253 12.88 34.79 15.78
C PHE A 253 13.68 33.87 14.84
N LEU A 254 14.17 34.42 13.71
CA LEU A 254 14.99 33.65 12.76
C LEU A 254 16.41 33.35 13.30
N GLY A 255 16.90 34.16 14.25
CA GLY A 255 18.21 34.01 14.89
C GLY A 255 18.34 32.83 15.86
N GLY A 256 17.23 32.20 16.22
CA GLY A 256 17.18 31.02 17.09
C GLY A 256 16.02 30.98 18.07
N GLU A 257 15.47 32.11 18.52
CA GLU A 257 14.40 32.18 19.50
C GLU A 257 13.08 31.52 18.99
N GLY A 258 12.88 31.47 17.67
CA GLY A 258 11.71 30.84 17.04
C GLY A 258 11.83 29.33 16.83
N PHE A 259 12.97 28.71 17.16
CA PHE A 259 13.21 27.29 16.90
C PHE A 259 13.40 26.50 18.20
N VAL A 260 12.81 25.34 18.24
CA VAL A 260 12.90 24.39 19.33
C VAL A 260 13.42 23.03 18.85
N ALA A 261 13.82 22.19 19.81
CA ALA A 261 14.27 20.85 19.49
C ALA A 261 13.15 20.00 18.87
N TRP A 262 13.54 19.09 17.99
CA TRP A 262 12.64 18.09 17.43
C TRP A 262 12.85 16.76 18.16
N PRO A 263 11.83 16.25 18.89
CA PRO A 263 11.96 14.99 19.62
C PRO A 263 12.31 13.81 18.70
N GLY A 264 13.26 12.97 19.14
CA GLY A 264 13.80 11.88 18.34
C GLY A 264 12.76 10.91 17.80
N PRO A 265 11.86 10.37 18.65
CA PRO A 265 10.81 9.46 18.19
C PRO A 265 9.86 10.09 17.16
N ALA A 266 9.48 11.36 17.34
CA ALA A 266 8.64 12.07 16.38
C ALA A 266 9.36 12.31 15.05
N LEU A 267 10.64 12.69 15.11
CA LEU A 267 11.48 12.89 13.92
C LEU A 267 11.67 11.59 13.14
N LYS A 268 12.00 10.48 13.82
CA LYS A 268 12.17 9.17 13.18
C LYS A 268 10.91 8.73 12.46
N LYS A 269 9.77 8.80 13.13
CA LYS A 269 8.49 8.42 12.53
C LYS A 269 8.12 9.33 11.36
N PHE A 270 8.40 10.62 11.46
CA PHE A 270 8.19 11.57 10.37
C PHE A 270 9.05 11.21 9.14
N ILE A 271 10.34 10.92 9.36
CA ILE A 271 11.25 10.50 8.28
C ILE A 271 10.75 9.19 7.66
N ASP A 272 10.45 8.20 8.48
CA ASP A 272 10.01 6.88 7.99
C ASP A 272 8.70 6.99 7.19
N GLU A 273 7.64 7.52 7.80
CA GLU A 273 6.30 7.52 7.19
C GLU A 273 6.19 8.48 6.01
N PHE A 274 6.81 9.66 6.07
CA PHE A 274 6.54 10.73 5.11
C PHE A 274 7.71 11.02 4.17
N VAL A 275 8.96 10.89 4.64
CA VAL A 275 10.13 11.13 3.78
C VAL A 275 10.50 9.86 3.01
N VAL A 276 10.63 8.73 3.70
CA VAL A 276 11.02 7.47 3.06
C VAL A 276 9.86 6.86 2.26
N HIS A 277 8.68 6.77 2.90
CA HIS A 277 7.53 6.06 2.32
C HIS A 277 6.50 6.96 1.65
N ASN A 278 6.61 8.28 1.75
CA ASN A 278 5.69 9.28 1.18
C ASN A 278 4.21 8.98 1.47
N ARG A 279 3.90 8.49 2.70
CA ARG A 279 2.54 8.02 3.04
C ARG A 279 1.50 9.11 3.21
N MET A 280 1.88 10.36 3.22
CA MET A 280 0.91 11.45 3.07
C MET A 280 0.19 11.35 1.71
N LEU A 281 0.94 11.04 0.64
CA LEU A 281 0.40 10.86 -0.70
C LEU A 281 -0.22 9.46 -0.90
N SER A 282 0.55 8.41 -0.58
CA SER A 282 0.16 7.03 -0.87
C SER A 282 -0.88 6.46 0.09
N GLY A 283 -1.02 7.04 1.29
CA GLY A 283 -1.93 6.57 2.33
C GLY A 283 -1.32 5.51 3.24
N GLY A 284 -2.10 5.05 4.21
CA GLY A 284 -1.73 3.96 5.09
C GLY A 284 -0.69 4.31 6.16
N PHE A 285 -0.55 5.58 6.56
CA PHE A 285 0.25 5.92 7.74
C PHE A 285 -0.49 5.54 9.04
N VAL A 286 0.27 5.24 10.08
CA VAL A 286 -0.28 4.71 11.33
C VAL A 286 -0.20 5.75 12.43
N ILE A 287 -1.35 6.06 13.06
CA ILE A 287 -1.44 6.92 14.24
C ILE A 287 -2.20 6.17 15.33
N ASP A 288 -1.59 6.02 16.51
CA ASP A 288 -2.19 5.37 17.67
C ASP A 288 -2.79 3.98 17.35
N GLY A 289 -2.08 3.18 16.55
CA GLY A 289 -2.52 1.86 16.11
C GLY A 289 -3.68 1.86 15.11
N ARG A 290 -4.02 3.02 14.54
CA ARG A 290 -5.02 3.16 13.47
C ARG A 290 -4.34 3.48 12.14
N THR A 291 -4.83 2.88 11.09
CA THR A 291 -4.45 3.24 9.73
C THR A 291 -5.18 4.50 9.32
N VAL A 292 -4.44 5.51 8.89
CA VAL A 292 -4.95 6.82 8.52
C VAL A 292 -4.55 7.16 7.09
N THR A 293 -5.43 7.82 6.36
CA THR A 293 -5.18 8.27 4.97
C THR A 293 -5.86 9.60 4.72
N LEU A 294 -5.27 10.45 3.87
CA LEU A 294 -5.88 11.73 3.51
C LEU A 294 -7.21 11.56 2.74
N THR A 295 -7.48 10.36 2.21
CA THR A 295 -8.78 10.03 1.60
C THR A 295 -9.94 10.14 2.60
N ASP A 296 -9.66 10.06 3.92
CA ASP A 296 -10.67 10.20 4.96
C ASP A 296 -11.06 11.66 5.25
N ILE A 297 -10.36 12.64 4.66
CA ILE A 297 -10.72 14.06 4.77
C ILE A 297 -11.98 14.33 3.95
N ARG A 298 -13.00 14.89 4.61
CA ARG A 298 -14.31 15.21 4.03
C ARG A 298 -14.70 16.68 4.19
N CYS A 299 -14.08 17.39 5.13
CA CYS A 299 -14.32 18.82 5.29
C CYS A 299 -13.69 19.60 4.13
N PRO A 300 -14.19 20.81 3.82
CA PRO A 300 -13.58 21.69 2.83
C PRO A 300 -12.14 22.04 3.19
N VAL A 301 -11.28 22.07 2.19
CA VAL A 301 -9.85 22.36 2.35
C VAL A 301 -9.48 23.56 1.49
N LEU A 302 -8.96 24.60 2.14
CA LEU A 302 -8.31 25.74 1.49
C LEU A 302 -6.80 25.58 1.63
N PHE A 303 -6.05 25.56 0.53
CA PHE A 303 -4.60 25.47 0.59
C PHE A 303 -3.93 26.61 -0.17
N PHE A 304 -2.95 27.23 0.50
CA PHE A 304 -2.15 28.31 -0.06
C PHE A 304 -0.87 27.79 -0.68
N VAL A 305 -0.59 28.23 -1.90
CA VAL A 305 0.60 27.88 -2.68
C VAL A 305 1.46 29.13 -2.88
N GLY A 306 2.73 29.04 -2.49
CA GLY A 306 3.71 30.08 -2.75
C GLY A 306 4.42 29.81 -4.08
N GLU A 307 4.24 30.67 -5.10
CA GLU A 307 4.90 30.51 -6.40
C GLU A 307 6.43 30.63 -6.34
N ARG A 308 6.96 31.21 -5.26
CA ARG A 308 8.38 31.34 -4.99
C ARG A 308 8.84 30.49 -3.81
N ASP A 309 8.00 29.55 -3.39
CA ASP A 309 8.31 28.65 -2.28
C ASP A 309 9.28 27.56 -2.75
N THR A 310 10.51 27.61 -2.20
CA THR A 310 11.57 26.65 -2.51
C THR A 310 11.64 25.52 -1.47
N ILE A 311 10.90 25.63 -0.36
CA ILE A 311 10.84 24.62 0.70
C ILE A 311 9.71 23.62 0.42
N ALA A 312 8.54 24.16 0.03
CA ALA A 312 7.39 23.37 -0.38
C ALA A 312 6.95 23.81 -1.77
N ASN A 313 7.47 23.16 -2.80
CA ASN A 313 7.15 23.54 -4.17
C ASN A 313 5.68 23.31 -4.53
N GLU A 314 5.20 23.99 -5.55
CA GLU A 314 3.80 23.95 -5.96
C GLU A 314 3.29 22.53 -6.24
N SER A 315 4.11 21.68 -6.89
CA SER A 315 3.71 20.32 -7.24
C SER A 315 3.58 19.42 -6.01
N ALA A 316 4.40 19.64 -4.98
CA ALA A 316 4.33 18.92 -3.72
C ALA A 316 3.09 19.28 -2.90
N ILE A 317 2.68 20.56 -2.92
CA ILE A 317 1.46 21.03 -2.25
C ILE A 317 0.23 20.58 -3.02
N ARG A 318 0.19 20.78 -4.35
CA ARG A 318 -0.96 20.40 -5.21
C ARG A 318 -1.24 18.91 -5.24
N ALA A 319 -0.32 18.06 -4.76
CA ALA A 319 -0.53 16.63 -4.62
C ALA A 319 -1.72 16.28 -3.69
N ILE A 320 -2.18 17.21 -2.85
CA ILE A 320 -3.43 17.06 -2.06
C ILE A 320 -4.64 16.71 -2.94
N ARG A 321 -4.66 17.15 -4.20
CA ARG A 321 -5.77 16.89 -5.12
C ARG A 321 -5.95 15.40 -5.41
N GLY A 322 -4.85 14.64 -5.47
CA GLY A 322 -4.89 13.18 -5.61
C GLY A 322 -5.04 12.45 -4.28
N ALA A 323 -4.47 13.00 -3.20
CA ALA A 323 -4.45 12.35 -1.89
C ALA A 323 -5.78 12.45 -1.12
N ALA A 324 -6.54 13.54 -1.31
CA ALA A 324 -7.82 13.79 -0.62
C ALA A 324 -8.98 13.94 -1.61
N PRO A 325 -9.35 12.89 -2.36
CA PRO A 325 -10.37 12.96 -3.41
C PRO A 325 -11.80 13.19 -2.87
N ASN A 326 -12.02 12.96 -1.57
CA ASN A 326 -13.33 13.12 -0.94
C ASN A 326 -13.55 14.52 -0.34
N ALA A 327 -12.52 15.38 -0.37
CA ALA A 327 -12.59 16.75 0.13
C ALA A 327 -12.92 17.74 -1.00
N GLU A 328 -13.66 18.77 -0.66
CA GLU A 328 -13.84 19.93 -1.53
C GLU A 328 -12.58 20.81 -1.44
N LEU A 329 -11.82 20.95 -2.53
CA LEU A 329 -10.48 21.54 -2.53
C LEU A 329 -10.48 22.93 -3.20
N PHE A 330 -9.96 23.91 -2.47
CA PHE A 330 -9.82 25.30 -2.92
C PHE A 330 -8.35 25.71 -2.86
N GLU A 331 -7.84 26.30 -3.92
CA GLU A 331 -6.46 26.76 -4.04
C GLU A 331 -6.38 28.28 -4.10
N VAL A 332 -5.43 28.83 -3.36
CA VAL A 332 -4.99 30.22 -3.48
C VAL A 332 -3.50 30.23 -3.76
N SER A 333 -3.13 30.59 -4.97
CA SER A 333 -1.73 30.81 -5.35
C SER A 333 -1.36 32.27 -5.18
N MET A 334 -0.16 32.51 -4.63
CA MET A 334 0.35 33.88 -4.43
C MET A 334 1.85 33.93 -4.66
N ARG A 335 2.35 35.05 -5.10
CA ARG A 335 3.77 35.27 -5.38
C ARG A 335 4.56 35.53 -4.09
N ALA A 336 4.65 34.52 -3.21
CA ALA A 336 5.32 34.55 -1.92
C ALA A 336 6.29 33.39 -1.79
N GLY A 337 7.37 33.57 -1.02
CA GLY A 337 8.19 32.47 -0.51
C GLY A 337 7.55 31.83 0.71
N HIS A 338 8.15 30.76 1.23
CA HIS A 338 7.59 29.91 2.28
C HIS A 338 7.10 30.70 3.50
N PHE A 339 7.94 31.53 4.10
CA PHE A 339 7.55 32.37 5.24
C PHE A 339 6.55 33.47 4.86
N GLY A 340 6.65 34.02 3.64
CA GLY A 340 5.77 35.06 3.14
C GLY A 340 4.29 34.69 3.10
N LEU A 341 3.97 33.39 3.16
CA LEU A 341 2.60 32.89 3.25
C LEU A 341 1.91 33.27 4.57
N VAL A 342 2.65 33.34 5.68
CA VAL A 342 2.07 33.58 7.03
C VAL A 342 2.64 34.79 7.75
N VAL A 343 3.84 35.26 7.37
CA VAL A 343 4.55 36.38 8.03
C VAL A 343 4.92 37.43 7.00
N GLY A 344 4.71 38.72 7.32
CA GLY A 344 5.10 39.83 6.47
C GLY A 344 3.94 40.58 5.84
N LYS A 345 4.24 41.56 4.97
CA LYS A 345 3.24 42.49 4.42
C LYS A 345 2.19 41.75 3.56
N GLN A 346 2.60 40.81 2.73
CA GLN A 346 1.67 40.07 1.88
C GLN A 346 0.74 39.22 2.72
N ALA A 347 1.27 38.53 3.73
CA ALA A 347 0.41 37.77 4.64
C ALA A 347 -0.63 38.67 5.32
N MET A 348 -0.19 39.87 5.77
CA MET A 348 -1.07 40.83 6.45
C MET A 348 -2.13 41.43 5.52
N SER A 349 -1.76 41.71 4.26
CA SER A 349 -2.66 42.38 3.30
C SER A 349 -3.52 41.43 2.50
N PHE A 350 -3.12 40.16 2.36
CA PHE A 350 -3.79 39.18 1.50
C PHE A 350 -4.14 37.87 2.21
N THR A 351 -3.17 37.14 2.80
CA THR A 351 -3.43 35.81 3.36
C THR A 351 -4.48 35.85 4.48
N TRP A 352 -4.23 36.66 5.54
CA TRP A 352 -5.12 36.67 6.70
C TRP A 352 -6.50 37.26 6.41
N PRO A 353 -6.65 38.33 5.56
CA PRO A 353 -7.96 38.77 5.08
C PRO A 353 -8.70 37.71 4.27
N THR A 354 -7.99 36.95 3.44
CA THR A 354 -8.60 35.85 2.67
C THR A 354 -9.09 34.72 3.60
N VAL A 355 -8.28 34.35 4.62
CA VAL A 355 -8.67 33.37 5.65
C VAL A 355 -9.91 33.84 6.39
N ALA A 356 -9.98 35.10 6.81
CA ALA A 356 -11.15 35.63 7.48
C ALA A 356 -12.40 35.65 6.59
N SER A 357 -12.24 35.94 5.30
CA SER A 357 -13.33 35.85 4.30
C SER A 357 -13.76 34.41 4.08
N TRP A 358 -12.80 33.46 4.05
CA TRP A 358 -13.08 32.01 3.96
C TRP A 358 -13.92 31.54 5.14
N VAL A 359 -13.51 31.83 6.38
CA VAL A 359 -14.25 31.45 7.59
C VAL A 359 -15.67 31.99 7.53
N ARG A 360 -15.85 33.29 7.23
CA ARG A 360 -17.18 33.91 7.10
C ARG A 360 -18.03 33.27 6.02
N TRP A 361 -17.45 32.95 4.89
CA TRP A 361 -18.16 32.28 3.79
C TRP A 361 -18.61 30.88 4.19
N ARG A 362 -17.73 30.10 4.82
CA ARG A 362 -18.07 28.73 5.26
C ARG A 362 -19.11 28.72 6.37
N GLU A 363 -19.16 29.75 7.20
CA GLU A 363 -20.19 29.95 8.23
C GLU A 363 -21.48 30.63 7.69
N GLY A 364 -21.55 30.88 6.40
CA GLY A 364 -22.74 31.46 5.77
C GLY A 364 -22.99 32.94 6.10
N VAL A 365 -22.01 33.64 6.68
CA VAL A 365 -22.12 35.05 7.11
C VAL A 365 -21.40 36.06 6.17
N GLY A 366 -20.83 35.55 5.08
CA GLY A 366 -20.10 36.36 4.09
C GLY A 366 -20.12 35.76 2.68
N PRO A 367 -19.73 36.57 1.69
CA PRO A 367 -19.60 36.05 0.31
C PRO A 367 -18.36 35.16 0.17
N GLU A 368 -18.32 34.43 -0.95
CA GLU A 368 -17.15 33.68 -1.37
C GLU A 368 -15.91 34.60 -1.45
N PRO A 369 -14.75 34.16 -0.96
CA PRO A 369 -13.52 34.96 -1.01
C PRO A 369 -13.17 35.36 -2.44
N ALA A 370 -12.87 36.65 -2.65
CA ALA A 370 -12.51 37.15 -3.97
C ALA A 370 -11.23 36.47 -4.53
N ALA A 371 -10.34 36.03 -3.68
CA ALA A 371 -9.12 35.30 -4.06
C ALA A 371 -9.38 33.94 -4.72
N LEU A 372 -10.55 33.34 -4.52
CA LEU A 372 -10.96 32.10 -5.17
C LEU A 372 -11.54 32.34 -6.57
N GLN A 373 -12.09 33.54 -6.79
CA GLN A 373 -12.73 33.92 -8.06
C GLN A 373 -11.75 34.60 -9.01
N THR A 374 -10.81 35.38 -8.48
CA THR A 374 -9.82 36.12 -9.24
C THR A 374 -8.44 35.94 -8.61
N PRO A 375 -7.47 35.38 -9.33
CA PRO A 375 -6.11 35.32 -8.84
C PRO A 375 -5.59 36.71 -8.44
N PRO A 376 -4.76 36.83 -7.38
CA PRO A 376 -4.21 38.10 -6.97
C PRO A 376 -3.38 38.73 -8.11
N PRO A 377 -3.42 40.06 -8.27
CA PRO A 377 -2.56 40.74 -9.25
C PRO A 377 -1.09 40.45 -8.94
N LEU A 378 -0.29 40.23 -9.97
CA LEU A 378 1.16 40.07 -9.88
C LEU A 378 1.76 41.43 -9.53
N GLU A 379 1.81 41.80 -8.25
CA GLU A 379 2.56 42.98 -7.83
C GLU A 379 4.06 42.68 -7.89
N GLU A 380 4.81 43.58 -8.55
CA GLU A 380 6.26 43.53 -8.48
C GLU A 380 6.70 43.86 -7.04
N PRO A 381 7.61 43.07 -6.42
CA PRO A 381 8.04 43.32 -5.05
C PRO A 381 8.77 44.65 -4.97
N GLU A 382 8.28 45.55 -4.11
CA GLU A 382 9.10 46.66 -3.60
C GLU A 382 10.29 46.05 -2.86
N GLU A 383 11.49 46.65 -3.11
CA GLU A 383 12.80 46.14 -2.65
C GLU A 383 12.81 45.61 -1.22
N ALA A 384 13.24 44.32 -1.10
CA ALA A 384 13.79 43.71 0.08
C ALA A 384 12.99 43.78 1.39
N ASP A 385 11.76 43.35 1.37
CA ASP A 385 11.06 42.87 2.56
C ASP A 385 11.15 41.35 2.65
N PHE A 386 10.85 40.78 3.79
CA PHE A 386 10.95 39.38 4.17
C PHE A 386 10.63 38.30 3.11
N GLU A 387 10.00 38.67 2.04
CA GLU A 387 9.67 37.83 0.91
C GLU A 387 10.86 37.21 0.18
N ASP A 388 12.06 37.83 0.39
CA ASP A 388 13.28 37.37 -0.25
C ASP A 388 14.23 36.54 0.64
N VAL A 389 13.74 35.96 1.73
CA VAL A 389 14.40 34.77 2.29
C VAL A 389 13.98 33.57 1.46
N ASP A 390 14.30 33.58 0.19
CA ASP A 390 14.42 32.37 -0.60
C ASP A 390 15.48 31.52 0.06
N PHE A 391 15.07 30.48 0.73
CA PHE A 391 15.95 29.40 1.11
C PHE A 391 16.53 28.85 -0.19
N ASP A 392 17.79 29.12 -0.47
CA ASP A 392 18.49 28.50 -1.56
C ASP A 392 18.75 27.04 -1.20
N THR A 393 17.70 26.23 -1.38
CA THR A 393 17.79 24.78 -1.26
C THR A 393 18.85 24.20 -2.19
N ARG A 394 19.24 24.91 -3.26
CA ARG A 394 20.38 24.54 -4.08
C ARG A 394 21.68 24.40 -3.27
N LEU A 395 21.92 25.25 -2.28
CA LEU A 395 23.15 25.20 -1.49
C LEU A 395 23.13 24.08 -0.44
N PHE A 396 21.95 23.74 0.10
CA PHE A 396 21.79 22.53 0.94
C PHE A 396 22.03 21.29 0.09
N TYR A 397 21.44 21.24 -1.10
CA TYR A 397 21.67 20.16 -2.05
C TYR A 397 23.09 20.20 -2.60
N GLU A 398 23.69 21.35 -2.82
CA GLU A 398 25.09 21.47 -3.25
C GLU A 398 26.07 21.17 -2.12
N THR A 399 25.74 21.39 -0.86
CA THR A 399 26.64 21.07 0.28
C THR A 399 26.48 19.62 0.73
N VAL A 400 25.25 19.09 0.79
CA VAL A 400 24.97 17.67 1.02
C VAL A 400 25.16 16.89 -0.28
N ALA A 401 24.81 17.43 -1.43
CA ALA A 401 25.04 16.88 -2.74
C ALA A 401 26.39 17.26 -3.33
N GLY A 402 27.09 18.28 -2.86
CA GLY A 402 28.42 18.63 -3.37
C GLY A 402 29.49 17.58 -3.06
N THR A 403 29.37 16.90 -1.93
CA THR A 403 30.17 15.70 -1.63
C THR A 403 29.58 14.44 -2.24
N VAL A 404 28.27 14.41 -2.45
CA VAL A 404 27.54 13.29 -3.05
C VAL A 404 27.17 13.59 -4.50
N GLY A 405 26.87 14.83 -4.87
CA GLY A 405 26.32 15.25 -6.15
C GLY A 405 27.35 15.33 -7.30
N ALA A 406 28.65 15.59 -7.03
CA ALA A 406 29.69 15.47 -8.06
C ALA A 406 29.88 14.00 -8.49
N TRP A 407 29.53 13.08 -7.61
CA TRP A 407 29.48 11.65 -7.90
C TRP A 407 28.20 11.32 -8.70
N TRP A 408 27.07 11.98 -8.40
CA TRP A 408 25.74 11.72 -8.97
C TRP A 408 25.50 12.33 -10.37
N GLN A 409 26.08 13.50 -10.70
CA GLN A 409 25.95 14.07 -12.05
C GLN A 409 26.67 13.23 -13.13
N ARG A 410 27.64 12.41 -12.73
CA ARG A 410 28.26 11.41 -13.61
C ARG A 410 27.45 10.12 -13.71
N LEU A 411 26.53 9.88 -12.81
CA LEU A 411 25.71 8.66 -12.69
C LEU A 411 24.27 8.79 -13.26
N GLY A 412 23.81 10.00 -13.57
CA GLY A 412 22.41 10.31 -13.89
C GLY A 412 21.80 9.66 -15.15
N ARG A 413 22.52 8.81 -15.85
CA ARG A 413 21.98 7.94 -16.92
C ARG A 413 22.16 6.44 -16.64
N ALA A 414 22.83 6.09 -15.55
CA ALA A 414 23.03 4.71 -15.13
C ALA A 414 22.27 4.39 -13.82
N THR A 415 21.46 5.33 -13.32
CA THR A 415 20.93 5.27 -11.95
C THR A 415 19.75 4.33 -11.78
N THR A 416 18.90 4.16 -12.79
CA THR A 416 17.79 3.20 -12.72
C THR A 416 18.32 1.78 -12.65
N ASP A 417 19.25 1.43 -13.53
CA ASP A 417 19.90 0.12 -13.52
C ASP A 417 20.70 -0.15 -12.25
N LEU A 418 21.33 0.88 -11.68
CA LEU A 418 22.14 0.75 -10.46
C LEU A 418 21.27 0.57 -9.22
N THR A 419 20.16 1.30 -9.09
CA THR A 419 19.24 1.16 -7.95
C THR A 419 18.53 -0.18 -7.99
N ASP A 420 18.13 -0.67 -9.16
CA ASP A 420 17.54 -1.99 -9.32
C ASP A 420 18.57 -3.10 -9.02
N GLN A 421 19.82 -2.89 -9.39
CA GLN A 421 20.90 -3.78 -9.00
C GLN A 421 21.15 -3.77 -7.49
N LEU A 422 21.16 -2.60 -6.83
CA LEU A 422 21.32 -2.50 -5.38
C LEU A 422 20.16 -3.15 -4.61
N ASP A 423 18.93 -2.96 -5.04
CA ASP A 423 17.77 -3.63 -4.46
C ASP A 423 17.82 -5.14 -4.70
N SER A 424 18.25 -5.57 -5.88
CA SER A 424 18.51 -6.98 -6.17
C SER A 424 19.56 -7.57 -5.23
N PHE A 425 20.70 -6.90 -5.04
CA PHE A 425 21.71 -7.36 -4.10
C PHE A 425 21.22 -7.39 -2.66
N ARG A 426 20.47 -6.40 -2.24
CA ARG A 426 20.00 -6.29 -0.86
C ARG A 426 18.84 -7.23 -0.54
N TRP A 427 17.86 -7.34 -1.44
CA TRP A 427 16.60 -8.01 -1.14
C TRP A 427 16.43 -9.36 -1.85
N GLN A 428 16.93 -9.52 -3.08
CA GLN A 428 16.79 -10.76 -3.84
C GLN A 428 17.88 -11.77 -3.50
N VAL A 429 19.15 -11.37 -3.60
CA VAL A 429 20.28 -12.30 -3.48
C VAL A 429 20.32 -13.03 -2.13
N PRO A 430 20.13 -12.38 -0.96
CA PRO A 430 20.10 -13.10 0.30
C PRO A 430 18.99 -14.16 0.38
N ARG A 431 17.80 -13.85 -0.14
CA ARG A 431 16.66 -14.75 -0.14
C ARG A 431 16.84 -15.95 -1.05
N LEU A 432 17.38 -15.72 -2.26
CA LEU A 432 17.72 -16.79 -3.18
C LEU A 432 18.84 -17.67 -2.62
N SER A 433 19.81 -17.07 -1.92
CA SER A 433 20.88 -17.82 -1.24
C SER A 433 20.33 -18.76 -0.16
N VAL A 434 19.32 -18.33 0.62
CA VAL A 434 18.64 -19.21 1.59
C VAL A 434 18.05 -20.43 0.90
N LEU A 435 17.38 -20.22 -0.25
CA LEU A 435 16.78 -21.32 -1.01
C LEU A 435 17.82 -22.30 -1.56
N GLN A 436 18.93 -21.78 -2.10
CA GLN A 436 20.01 -22.60 -2.66
C GLN A 436 20.78 -23.39 -1.59
N GLN A 437 20.89 -22.86 -0.36
CA GLN A 437 21.62 -23.49 0.73
C GLN A 437 20.75 -24.38 1.62
N MET A 438 19.43 -24.43 1.35
CA MET A 438 18.48 -25.17 2.18
C MET A 438 18.72 -26.67 2.10
N LYS A 439 18.87 -27.27 3.28
CA LYS A 439 19.01 -28.72 3.47
C LYS A 439 17.76 -29.27 4.17
N PRO A 440 17.49 -30.58 4.09
CA PRO A 440 16.33 -31.17 4.75
C PRO A 440 16.24 -30.88 6.25
N ASP A 441 17.38 -30.74 6.93
CA ASP A 441 17.48 -30.46 8.38
C ASP A 441 17.54 -28.94 8.70
N THR A 442 17.49 -28.05 7.71
CA THR A 442 17.45 -26.61 7.94
C THR A 442 16.17 -26.24 8.69
N ARG A 443 16.31 -25.57 9.85
CA ARG A 443 15.15 -25.06 10.60
C ARG A 443 14.53 -23.91 9.80
N ILE A 444 13.32 -24.10 9.38
CA ILE A 444 12.55 -23.11 8.63
C ILE A 444 11.05 -23.43 8.75
N SER A 445 10.26 -22.42 9.05
CA SER A 445 8.80 -22.56 9.13
C SER A 445 8.14 -21.18 9.14
N LEU A 446 6.83 -21.14 8.93
CA LEU A 446 6.04 -19.91 9.04
C LEU A 446 6.18 -19.26 10.43
N GLY A 447 6.09 -20.07 11.51
CA GLY A 447 6.23 -19.57 12.88
C GLY A 447 7.61 -19.01 13.17
N LEU A 448 8.68 -19.62 12.65
CA LEU A 448 10.06 -19.14 12.81
C LEU A 448 10.26 -17.82 12.08
N ALA A 449 9.81 -17.73 10.84
CA ALA A 449 9.94 -16.50 10.05
C ALA A 449 9.24 -15.30 10.71
N LEU A 450 8.09 -15.51 11.37
CA LEU A 450 7.44 -14.45 12.14
C LEU A 450 8.28 -14.02 13.35
N SER A 451 8.82 -14.98 14.12
CA SER A 451 9.70 -14.66 15.26
C SER A 451 10.94 -13.89 14.84
N GLU A 452 11.56 -14.27 13.72
CA GLU A 452 12.73 -13.57 13.18
C GLU A 452 12.41 -12.13 12.79
N GLN A 453 11.29 -11.90 12.11
CA GLN A 453 10.85 -10.53 11.77
C GLN A 453 10.50 -9.72 13.01
N ALA A 454 9.86 -10.32 14.01
CA ALA A 454 9.56 -9.65 15.27
C ALA A 454 10.80 -9.22 16.05
N MET A 455 11.88 -10.02 15.98
CA MET A 455 13.19 -9.66 16.54
C MET A 455 13.89 -8.54 15.74
N LEU A 456 13.81 -8.61 14.41
CA LEU A 456 14.47 -7.64 13.53
C LEU A 456 13.75 -6.28 13.52
N ARG A 457 12.43 -6.28 13.63
CA ARG A 457 11.56 -5.09 13.43
C ARG A 457 10.36 -5.11 14.39
N PRO A 458 10.57 -5.07 15.69
CA PRO A 458 9.50 -5.24 16.68
C PRO A 458 8.36 -4.22 16.49
N ASP A 459 8.70 -2.97 16.22
CA ASP A 459 7.75 -1.87 16.07
C ASP A 459 7.23 -1.69 14.64
N GLY A 460 7.82 -2.39 13.66
CA GLY A 460 7.37 -2.37 12.28
C GLY A 460 5.95 -2.90 12.15
N THR A 461 5.11 -2.25 11.36
CA THR A 461 3.75 -2.72 11.09
C THR A 461 3.79 -4.02 10.30
N PHE A 462 3.17 -5.08 10.83
CA PHE A 462 3.04 -6.36 10.12
C PHE A 462 1.74 -6.39 9.31
N PHE A 463 0.60 -6.21 9.94
CA PHE A 463 -0.65 -6.25 9.20
C PHE A 463 -1.61 -5.13 9.56
N LEU A 464 -2.48 -4.83 8.60
CA LEU A 464 -3.53 -3.83 8.63
C LEU A 464 -4.87 -4.53 8.44
N TRP A 465 -5.84 -4.23 9.29
CA TRP A 465 -7.14 -4.88 9.28
C TRP A 465 -8.20 -3.93 9.82
N GLU A 466 -9.25 -3.66 9.05
CA GLU A 466 -10.40 -2.83 9.47
C GLU A 466 -9.97 -1.51 10.14
N GLY A 467 -9.01 -0.81 9.49
CA GLY A 467 -8.49 0.45 9.99
C GLY A 467 -7.55 0.34 11.20
N ARG A 468 -7.21 -0.86 11.65
CA ARG A 468 -6.24 -1.11 12.74
C ARG A 468 -4.90 -1.57 12.18
N ALA A 469 -3.84 -1.20 12.86
CA ALA A 469 -2.48 -1.61 12.54
C ALA A 469 -1.88 -2.42 13.70
N PHE A 470 -1.17 -3.50 13.35
CA PHE A 470 -0.53 -4.39 14.32
C PHE A 470 0.94 -4.56 13.97
N SER A 471 1.80 -4.35 14.96
CA SER A 471 3.24 -4.53 14.77
C SER A 471 3.66 -6.00 14.76
N TYR A 472 4.87 -6.28 14.26
CA TYR A 472 5.45 -7.62 14.30
C TYR A 472 5.55 -8.15 15.74
N ALA A 473 5.95 -7.32 16.72
CA ALA A 473 6.01 -7.73 18.13
C ALA A 473 4.63 -8.03 18.71
N GLN A 474 3.60 -7.27 18.33
CA GLN A 474 2.22 -7.56 18.77
C GLN A 474 1.72 -8.88 18.17
N ALA A 475 1.98 -9.13 16.88
CA ALA A 475 1.62 -10.37 16.21
C ALA A 475 2.35 -11.58 16.83
N ASP A 476 3.65 -11.46 17.11
CA ASP A 476 4.46 -12.51 17.71
C ASP A 476 3.97 -12.86 19.12
N ARG A 477 3.71 -11.87 19.98
CA ARG A 477 3.10 -12.09 21.30
C ARG A 477 1.72 -12.75 21.19
N ARG A 478 0.91 -12.34 20.22
CA ARG A 478 -0.40 -12.97 20.00
C ARG A 478 -0.25 -14.44 19.64
N VAL A 479 0.74 -14.77 18.81
CA VAL A 479 1.05 -16.16 18.44
C VAL A 479 1.49 -16.97 19.66
N ASP A 480 2.33 -16.41 20.53
CA ASP A 480 2.72 -17.09 21.78
C ASP A 480 1.52 -17.34 22.72
N ASN A 481 0.62 -16.38 22.83
CA ASN A 481 -0.62 -16.55 23.62
C ASN A 481 -1.50 -17.66 23.02
N VAL A 482 -1.63 -17.70 21.68
CA VAL A 482 -2.39 -18.78 21.00
C VAL A 482 -1.70 -20.15 21.21
N VAL A 483 -0.37 -20.22 21.15
CA VAL A 483 0.38 -21.47 21.46
C VAL A 483 0.04 -21.97 22.87
N ARG A 484 0.05 -21.08 23.86
CA ARG A 484 -0.33 -21.45 25.24
C ARG A 484 -1.77 -21.96 25.33
N GLY A 485 -2.70 -21.28 24.67
CA GLY A 485 -4.09 -21.72 24.54
C GLY A 485 -4.25 -23.09 23.89
N LEU A 486 -3.48 -23.35 22.82
CA LEU A 486 -3.45 -24.66 22.16
C LEU A 486 -2.91 -25.78 23.09
N ILE A 487 -1.81 -25.50 23.81
CA ILE A 487 -1.24 -26.43 24.81
C ILE A 487 -2.25 -26.73 25.92
N HIS A 488 -2.89 -25.71 26.46
CA HIS A 488 -3.95 -25.85 27.47
C HIS A 488 -5.11 -26.72 26.98
N SER A 489 -5.51 -26.57 25.71
CA SER A 489 -6.56 -27.37 25.06
C SER A 489 -6.11 -28.80 24.69
N GLY A 490 -4.84 -29.15 24.94
CA GLY A 490 -4.28 -30.49 24.70
C GLY A 490 -3.74 -30.73 23.29
N VAL A 491 -3.49 -29.70 22.52
CA VAL A 491 -2.78 -29.81 21.23
C VAL A 491 -1.31 -30.00 21.47
N SER A 492 -0.68 -30.90 20.74
CA SER A 492 0.71 -31.28 20.88
C SER A 492 1.45 -31.27 19.55
N ARG A 493 2.77 -31.33 19.59
CA ARG A 493 3.63 -31.45 18.42
C ARG A 493 3.21 -32.66 17.58
N GLY A 494 3.09 -32.47 16.26
CA GLY A 494 2.70 -33.49 15.29
C GLY A 494 1.19 -33.71 15.13
N ASP A 495 0.36 -33.07 15.97
CA ASP A 495 -1.09 -33.15 15.79
C ASP A 495 -1.53 -32.48 14.50
N ALA A 496 -2.42 -33.13 13.76
CA ALA A 496 -3.11 -32.49 12.65
C ALA A 496 -4.33 -31.73 13.19
N VAL A 497 -4.46 -30.45 12.79
CA VAL A 497 -5.49 -29.54 13.30
C VAL A 497 -6.18 -28.86 12.11
N ALA A 498 -7.49 -29.09 11.96
CA ALA A 498 -8.26 -28.43 10.94
C ALA A 498 -8.49 -26.93 11.30
N VAL A 499 -8.33 -26.04 10.34
CA VAL A 499 -8.57 -24.60 10.48
C VAL A 499 -9.71 -24.22 9.54
N LEU A 500 -10.89 -23.96 10.09
CA LEU A 500 -12.11 -23.60 9.38
C LEU A 500 -12.50 -22.17 9.79
N MET A 501 -11.89 -21.19 9.16
CA MET A 501 -12.04 -19.76 9.50
C MET A 501 -12.13 -18.91 8.25
N GLY A 502 -12.83 -17.78 8.35
CA GLY A 502 -12.77 -16.72 7.36
C GLY A 502 -11.43 -15.96 7.37
N PRO A 503 -11.12 -15.17 6.31
CA PRO A 503 -9.92 -14.33 6.29
C PRO A 503 -9.99 -13.26 7.39
N ARG A 504 -9.10 -13.36 8.37
CA ARG A 504 -8.99 -12.44 9.53
C ARG A 504 -7.64 -12.59 10.23
N PRO A 505 -7.23 -11.64 11.09
CA PRO A 505 -5.94 -11.71 11.78
C PRO A 505 -5.74 -12.99 12.62
N SER A 506 -6.80 -13.50 13.25
CA SER A 506 -6.72 -14.74 14.04
C SER A 506 -6.38 -15.97 13.18
N TYR A 507 -6.72 -15.97 11.87
CA TYR A 507 -6.29 -17.00 10.94
C TYR A 507 -4.77 -17.07 10.84
N LEU A 508 -4.11 -15.91 10.72
CA LEU A 508 -2.64 -15.81 10.69
C LEU A 508 -2.06 -16.26 12.02
N SER A 509 -2.64 -15.83 13.14
CA SER A 509 -2.18 -16.19 14.48
C SER A 509 -2.27 -17.70 14.73
N VAL A 510 -3.38 -18.34 14.36
CA VAL A 510 -3.57 -19.79 14.48
C VAL A 510 -2.57 -20.55 13.63
N THR A 511 -2.44 -20.19 12.36
CA THR A 511 -1.55 -20.90 11.44
C THR A 511 -0.09 -20.79 11.88
N ALA A 512 0.34 -19.59 12.31
CA ALA A 512 1.68 -19.38 12.84
C ALA A 512 1.89 -20.10 14.19
N ALA A 513 0.87 -20.14 15.06
CA ALA A 513 0.95 -20.81 16.36
C ALA A 513 1.07 -22.33 16.21
N LEU A 514 0.28 -22.94 15.33
CA LEU A 514 0.39 -24.35 15.00
C LEU A 514 1.77 -24.69 14.43
N SER A 515 2.27 -23.86 13.52
CA SER A 515 3.64 -23.98 12.98
C SER A 515 4.69 -23.86 14.08
N ARG A 516 4.55 -22.89 15.01
CA ARG A 516 5.46 -22.68 16.16
C ARG A 516 5.44 -23.84 17.14
N LEU A 517 4.28 -24.46 17.33
CA LEU A 517 4.11 -25.66 18.17
C LEU A 517 4.66 -26.92 17.50
N GLY A 518 4.84 -26.92 16.18
CA GLY A 518 5.17 -28.10 15.38
C GLY A 518 3.98 -29.01 15.12
N ALA A 519 2.76 -28.48 15.20
CA ALA A 519 1.51 -29.10 14.75
C ALA A 519 1.24 -28.76 13.28
N VAL A 520 0.39 -29.53 12.62
CA VAL A 520 0.13 -29.42 11.17
C VAL A 520 -1.26 -28.82 10.94
N PRO A 521 -1.39 -27.57 10.51
CA PRO A 521 -2.68 -27.01 10.13
C PRO A 521 -3.20 -27.61 8.81
N ILE A 522 -4.48 -27.94 8.78
CA ILE A 522 -5.24 -28.35 7.62
C ILE A 522 -6.16 -27.20 7.26
N LEU A 523 -5.88 -26.50 6.17
CA LEU A 523 -6.58 -25.28 5.82
C LEU A 523 -7.84 -25.59 5.01
N LEU A 524 -9.00 -25.27 5.58
CA LEU A 524 -10.32 -25.52 5.01
C LEU A 524 -11.00 -24.22 4.58
N SER A 525 -11.75 -24.29 3.47
CA SER A 525 -12.57 -23.18 2.96
C SER A 525 -13.98 -23.25 3.57
N PRO A 526 -14.43 -22.24 4.30
CA PRO A 526 -15.79 -22.18 4.82
C PRO A 526 -16.86 -22.11 3.72
N ALA A 527 -16.48 -21.69 2.51
CA ALA A 527 -17.38 -21.58 1.37
C ALA A 527 -17.67 -22.92 0.65
N ARG A 528 -17.00 -23.99 1.03
CA ARG A 528 -17.23 -25.33 0.45
C ARG A 528 -18.52 -25.96 0.98
N SER A 529 -19.12 -26.86 0.16
CA SER A 529 -20.26 -27.62 0.62
C SER A 529 -19.92 -28.48 1.84
N ARG A 530 -20.90 -28.71 2.67
CA ARG A 530 -20.77 -29.55 3.87
C ARG A 530 -20.19 -30.93 3.54
N GLU A 531 -20.68 -31.57 2.50
CA GLU A 531 -20.21 -32.91 2.06
C GLU A 531 -18.71 -32.87 1.72
N THR A 532 -18.26 -31.81 1.02
CA THR A 532 -16.84 -31.65 0.68
C THR A 532 -15.97 -31.46 1.94
N LEU A 533 -16.47 -30.73 2.92
CA LEU A 533 -15.76 -30.52 4.19
C LEU A 533 -15.73 -31.82 5.01
N GLU A 534 -16.83 -32.58 5.09
CA GLU A 534 -16.88 -33.88 5.76
C GLU A 534 -15.88 -34.87 5.15
N GLU A 535 -15.86 -34.98 3.80
CA GLU A 535 -14.89 -35.83 3.10
C GLU A 535 -13.45 -35.41 3.39
N ALA A 536 -13.15 -34.10 3.38
CA ALA A 536 -11.82 -33.56 3.65
C ALA A 536 -11.36 -33.84 5.10
N ILE A 537 -12.25 -33.62 6.06
CA ILE A 537 -11.97 -33.88 7.48
C ILE A 537 -11.76 -35.37 7.73
N HIS A 538 -12.61 -36.24 7.17
CA HIS A 538 -12.43 -37.69 7.32
C HIS A 538 -11.13 -38.19 6.68
N ALA A 539 -10.77 -37.65 5.50
CA ALA A 539 -9.52 -38.03 4.82
C ALA A 539 -8.25 -37.58 5.53
N SER A 540 -8.32 -36.47 6.23
CA SER A 540 -7.17 -35.85 6.96
C SER A 540 -7.14 -36.19 8.47
N ALA A 541 -8.24 -36.68 9.02
CA ALA A 541 -8.43 -37.13 10.41
C ALA A 541 -7.80 -36.19 11.47
N PRO A 542 -8.21 -34.90 11.53
CA PRO A 542 -7.63 -33.96 12.48
C PRO A 542 -7.96 -34.35 13.92
N ARG A 543 -7.05 -34.05 14.85
CA ARG A 543 -7.31 -34.23 16.29
C ARG A 543 -8.23 -33.16 16.85
N PHE A 544 -8.15 -31.92 16.33
CA PHE A 544 -8.96 -30.76 16.68
C PHE A 544 -9.37 -30.01 15.45
N LEU A 545 -10.46 -29.27 15.57
CA LEU A 545 -10.87 -28.26 14.57
C LEU A 545 -10.86 -26.89 15.24
N ILE A 546 -10.22 -25.91 14.64
CA ILE A 546 -10.24 -24.52 15.08
C ILE A 546 -11.13 -23.73 14.13
N ALA A 547 -12.10 -23.01 14.72
CA ALA A 547 -13.05 -22.16 14.00
C ALA A 547 -12.94 -20.71 14.51
N ASP A 548 -13.49 -19.78 13.74
CA ASP A 548 -13.85 -18.46 14.24
C ASP A 548 -15.31 -18.45 14.74
N PRO A 549 -15.77 -17.37 15.37
CA PRO A 549 -17.15 -17.30 15.85
C PRO A 549 -18.21 -17.53 14.78
N ASP A 550 -17.95 -17.09 13.53
CA ASP A 550 -18.90 -17.22 12.42
C ASP A 550 -19.00 -18.65 11.89
N THR A 551 -17.91 -19.40 11.98
CA THR A 551 -17.82 -20.80 11.50
C THR A 551 -17.93 -21.82 12.62
N ALA A 552 -18.02 -21.40 13.88
CA ALA A 552 -18.05 -22.28 15.06
C ALA A 552 -19.22 -23.30 15.04
N ALA A 553 -20.40 -22.87 14.60
CA ALA A 553 -21.57 -23.75 14.49
C ALA A 553 -21.33 -24.85 13.44
N LEU A 554 -20.88 -24.48 12.27
CA LEU A 554 -20.51 -25.43 11.20
C LEU A 554 -19.40 -26.37 11.67
N GLY A 555 -18.36 -25.82 12.33
CA GLY A 555 -17.26 -26.59 12.89
C GLY A 555 -17.74 -27.65 13.90
N LYS A 556 -18.71 -27.31 14.76
CA LYS A 556 -19.28 -28.25 15.74
C LYS A 556 -20.13 -29.35 15.10
N GLU A 557 -20.80 -29.06 14.00
CA GLU A 557 -21.51 -30.06 13.22
C GLU A 557 -20.57 -31.05 12.52
N LEU A 558 -19.38 -30.57 12.11
CA LEU A 558 -18.38 -31.35 11.38
C LEU A 558 -17.45 -32.16 12.28
N TRP A 559 -17.17 -31.69 13.51
CA TRP A 559 -16.17 -32.27 14.40
C TRP A 559 -16.49 -32.12 15.89
N ASP A 560 -16.12 -33.10 16.69
CA ASP A 560 -16.44 -33.11 18.12
C ASP A 560 -15.60 -32.15 18.95
N ARG A 561 -14.27 -32.05 18.62
CA ARG A 561 -13.31 -31.23 19.37
C ARG A 561 -13.06 -29.92 18.68
N VAL A 562 -13.87 -28.93 19.01
CA VAL A 562 -13.80 -27.61 18.39
C VAL A 562 -13.26 -26.58 19.37
N LEU A 563 -12.26 -25.86 18.92
CA LEU A 563 -11.68 -24.67 19.56
C LEU A 563 -12.12 -23.43 18.79
N VAL A 564 -12.43 -22.33 19.48
CA VAL A 564 -12.84 -21.10 18.81
C VAL A 564 -11.86 -19.98 19.15
N LEU A 565 -11.38 -19.25 18.14
CA LEU A 565 -10.45 -18.15 18.27
C LEU A 565 -10.90 -16.94 17.43
N GLY A 566 -10.79 -15.72 17.98
CA GLY A 566 -11.13 -14.46 17.29
C GLY A 566 -12.43 -13.85 17.78
N GLY A 567 -12.73 -12.61 17.34
CA GLY A 567 -13.90 -11.85 17.77
C GLY A 567 -13.73 -11.29 19.18
N ALA A 568 -12.63 -10.59 19.44
CA ALA A 568 -12.36 -9.99 20.75
C ALA A 568 -13.43 -8.93 21.10
N ASN A 569 -13.89 -8.96 22.37
CA ASN A 569 -14.72 -7.96 23.08
C ASN A 569 -16.22 -7.88 22.75
N GLU A 570 -16.79 -8.72 21.92
CA GLU A 570 -18.25 -8.80 21.73
C GLU A 570 -18.83 -10.00 22.48
N GLU A 571 -20.08 -9.93 22.94
CA GLU A 571 -20.82 -11.09 23.44
C GLU A 571 -20.94 -12.10 22.30
N ARG A 572 -20.16 -13.17 22.40
CA ARG A 572 -20.13 -14.23 21.38
C ARG A 572 -21.08 -15.35 21.74
N ALA A 573 -22.12 -15.53 20.96
CA ALA A 573 -23.00 -16.66 21.07
C ALA A 573 -22.34 -17.92 20.46
N LEU A 574 -21.50 -18.61 21.21
CA LEU A 574 -20.83 -19.84 20.77
C LEU A 574 -21.71 -21.06 21.01
N PRO A 575 -21.64 -22.06 20.12
CA PRO A 575 -22.37 -23.33 20.30
C PRO A 575 -21.92 -24.04 21.60
N PRO A 576 -22.80 -24.79 22.26
CA PRO A 576 -22.41 -25.54 23.45
C PRO A 576 -21.38 -26.64 23.13
N GLY A 577 -20.41 -26.82 24.03
CA GLY A 577 -19.38 -27.83 23.90
C GLY A 577 -18.20 -27.50 22.99
N VAL A 578 -18.03 -26.22 22.62
CA VAL A 578 -16.79 -25.70 22.04
C VAL A 578 -15.92 -25.07 23.14
N VAL A 579 -14.61 -25.01 22.91
CA VAL A 579 -13.66 -24.35 23.82
C VAL A 579 -13.37 -22.97 23.28
N ASP A 580 -13.72 -21.91 24.03
CA ASP A 580 -13.38 -20.54 23.70
C ASP A 580 -11.93 -20.25 24.13
N MET A 581 -11.03 -20.14 23.16
CA MET A 581 -9.63 -19.89 23.41
C MET A 581 -9.33 -18.46 23.90
N GLU A 582 -10.24 -17.49 23.66
CA GLU A 582 -10.06 -16.11 24.12
C GLU A 582 -10.30 -15.97 25.64
N LEU A 583 -10.94 -16.96 26.27
CA LEU A 583 -11.12 -17.01 27.73
C LEU A 583 -9.96 -17.68 28.47
N ILE A 584 -9.00 -18.26 27.76
CA ILE A 584 -7.83 -18.89 28.38
C ILE A 584 -6.82 -17.80 28.72
N ASP A 585 -6.50 -17.64 30.01
CA ASP A 585 -5.42 -16.75 30.41
C ASP A 585 -4.04 -17.38 30.02
N PRO A 586 -3.34 -16.82 29.05
CA PRO A 586 -2.09 -17.42 28.58
C PRO A 586 -0.99 -17.38 29.65
N GLU A 587 -1.02 -16.45 30.59
CA GLU A 587 -0.03 -16.34 31.65
C GLU A 587 -0.22 -17.41 32.73
N ALA A 588 -1.45 -17.90 32.90
CA ALA A 588 -1.75 -18.99 33.81
C ALA A 588 -1.39 -20.38 33.25
N VAL A 589 -1.04 -20.49 31.96
CA VAL A 589 -0.71 -21.77 31.33
C VAL A 589 0.76 -22.13 31.57
N GLU A 590 0.99 -23.22 32.30
CA GLU A 590 2.32 -23.80 32.43
C GLU A 590 2.76 -24.41 31.09
N VAL A 591 3.91 -23.98 30.62
CA VAL A 591 4.51 -24.51 29.38
C VAL A 591 5.20 -25.85 29.71
N PRO A 592 4.76 -26.96 29.11
CA PRO A 592 5.33 -28.27 29.42
C PRO A 592 6.76 -28.40 28.92
N GLY A 593 7.57 -29.22 29.61
CA GLY A 593 8.98 -29.40 29.29
C GLY A 593 9.26 -29.97 27.89
N TRP A 594 8.28 -30.55 27.20
CA TRP A 594 8.43 -31.04 25.83
C TRP A 594 8.29 -29.92 24.78
N TYR A 595 7.78 -28.78 25.13
CA TYR A 595 7.59 -27.68 24.20
C TYR A 595 8.91 -27.02 23.83
N GLU A 596 9.21 -27.02 22.56
CA GLU A 596 10.30 -26.27 21.93
C GLU A 596 9.69 -25.40 20.84
N PRO A 597 9.91 -24.07 20.86
CA PRO A 597 9.34 -23.19 19.85
C PRO A 597 10.00 -23.42 18.48
N ASN A 598 9.17 -23.43 17.44
CA ASN A 598 9.59 -23.55 16.05
C ASN A 598 10.49 -24.78 15.77
N PRO A 599 10.06 -26.01 16.10
CA PRO A 599 10.90 -27.21 15.95
C PRO A 599 11.00 -27.67 14.50
N GLY A 600 10.24 -27.09 13.56
CA GLY A 600 10.09 -27.56 12.19
C GLY A 600 11.33 -27.38 11.33
N CYS A 601 11.77 -28.47 10.68
CA CYS A 601 12.81 -28.45 9.65
C CYS A 601 12.21 -28.43 8.24
N ALA A 602 13.01 -28.15 7.23
CA ALA A 602 12.61 -28.06 5.82
C ALA A 602 11.85 -29.31 5.34
N ARG A 603 12.32 -30.52 5.72
CA ARG A 603 11.66 -31.79 5.34
C ARG A 603 10.31 -32.03 6.02
N ASP A 604 10.02 -31.35 7.13
CA ASP A 604 8.85 -31.63 7.93
C ASP A 604 7.57 -31.11 7.23
N LEU A 605 6.46 -31.78 7.47
CA LEU A 605 5.15 -31.34 6.99
C LEU A 605 4.74 -30.07 7.70
N GLY A 606 4.66 -28.96 6.97
CA GLY A 606 4.31 -27.65 7.49
C GLY A 606 2.81 -27.42 7.57
N LEU A 607 2.06 -27.80 6.51
CA LEU A 607 0.61 -27.63 6.43
C LEU A 607 0.00 -28.53 5.35
N ILE A 608 -1.32 -28.66 5.38
CA ILE A 608 -2.12 -29.37 4.36
C ILE A 608 -3.14 -28.42 3.77
N MET A 609 -3.25 -28.42 2.43
CA MET A 609 -4.21 -27.61 1.68
C MET A 609 -5.10 -28.49 0.80
N LEU A 610 -6.37 -28.09 0.66
CA LEU A 610 -7.28 -28.79 -0.26
C LEU A 610 -7.13 -28.24 -1.67
N THR A 611 -7.00 -29.14 -2.64
CA THR A 611 -6.98 -28.81 -4.06
C THR A 611 -8.19 -29.43 -4.76
N ALA A 612 -8.62 -28.82 -5.87
CA ALA A 612 -9.65 -29.39 -6.73
C ALA A 612 -9.16 -30.73 -7.32
N GLY A 613 -9.84 -31.84 -6.98
CA GLY A 613 -9.57 -33.14 -7.56
C GLY A 613 -10.21 -33.30 -8.95
N ARG A 614 -9.80 -34.31 -9.73
CA ARG A 614 -10.60 -34.79 -10.85
C ARG A 614 -11.88 -35.42 -10.28
N GLY A 615 -13.06 -34.96 -10.73
CA GLY A 615 -14.34 -35.30 -10.11
C GLY A 615 -14.57 -34.46 -8.82
N LYS A 616 -15.67 -34.62 -8.13
CA LYS A 616 -16.13 -33.81 -7.00
C LYS A 616 -15.32 -34.01 -5.70
N LYS A 617 -14.31 -34.90 -5.65
CA LYS A 617 -13.57 -35.21 -4.42
C LYS A 617 -12.36 -34.28 -4.22
N PRO A 618 -12.28 -33.55 -3.09
CA PRO A 618 -11.13 -32.75 -2.78
C PRO A 618 -9.89 -33.61 -2.52
N ARG A 619 -8.70 -33.08 -2.86
CA ARG A 619 -7.42 -33.71 -2.54
C ARG A 619 -6.70 -32.90 -1.52
N ALA A 620 -6.11 -33.56 -0.55
CA ALA A 620 -5.30 -32.91 0.46
C ALA A 620 -3.82 -32.92 0.05
N ALA A 621 -3.33 -31.81 -0.45
CA ALA A 621 -1.93 -31.60 -0.80
C ALA A 621 -1.10 -31.35 0.46
N LYS A 622 -0.02 -32.13 0.63
CA LYS A 622 0.94 -31.95 1.72
C LYS A 622 1.97 -30.91 1.33
N ILE A 623 2.14 -29.90 2.15
CA ILE A 623 3.11 -28.81 1.96
C ILE A 623 4.16 -28.93 3.05
N THR A 624 5.40 -29.24 2.68
CA THR A 624 6.54 -29.21 3.61
C THR A 624 6.95 -27.78 3.93
N ASN A 625 7.69 -27.58 5.01
CA ASN A 625 8.29 -26.29 5.32
C ASN A 625 9.23 -25.81 4.21
N GLN A 626 9.94 -26.72 3.55
CA GLN A 626 10.73 -26.41 2.35
C GLN A 626 9.85 -25.83 1.24
N ARG A 627 8.72 -26.44 0.95
CA ARG A 627 7.78 -25.97 -0.09
C ARG A 627 7.20 -24.61 0.25
N TRP A 628 6.83 -24.41 1.52
CA TRP A 628 6.40 -23.09 2.01
C TRP A 628 7.52 -22.04 1.81
N ALA A 629 8.75 -22.39 2.21
CA ALA A 629 9.89 -21.49 2.08
C ALA A 629 10.18 -21.13 0.61
N PHE A 630 10.18 -22.10 -0.30
CA PHE A 630 10.33 -21.82 -1.74
C PHE A 630 9.29 -20.84 -2.25
N SER A 631 8.02 -20.99 -1.83
CA SER A 631 6.98 -20.05 -2.21
C SER A 631 7.20 -18.67 -1.58
N ALA A 632 7.46 -18.60 -0.29
CA ALA A 632 7.59 -17.34 0.45
C ALA A 632 8.85 -16.54 0.07
N TYR A 633 10.02 -17.17 0.11
CA TYR A 633 11.28 -16.53 -0.26
C TYR A 633 11.37 -16.25 -1.75
N GLY A 634 10.88 -17.17 -2.59
CA GLY A 634 10.82 -16.98 -4.04
C GLY A 634 9.93 -15.80 -4.42
N THR A 635 8.75 -15.67 -3.80
CA THR A 635 7.85 -14.52 -3.99
C THR A 635 8.50 -13.23 -3.51
N ALA A 636 9.07 -13.23 -2.29
CA ALA A 636 9.72 -12.04 -1.74
C ALA A 636 10.91 -11.58 -2.60
N ALA A 637 11.64 -12.53 -3.20
CA ALA A 637 12.72 -12.20 -4.12
C ALA A 637 12.19 -11.71 -5.47
N ALA A 638 11.27 -12.43 -6.11
CA ALA A 638 10.75 -12.09 -7.43
C ALA A 638 10.05 -10.73 -7.46
N CYS A 639 9.27 -10.42 -6.40
CA CYS A 639 8.58 -9.13 -6.25
C CYS A 639 9.46 -8.04 -5.62
N THR A 640 10.69 -8.35 -5.26
CA THR A 640 11.61 -7.45 -4.52
C THR A 640 10.91 -6.82 -3.31
N LEU A 641 10.18 -7.66 -2.54
CA LEU A 641 9.42 -7.17 -1.39
C LEU A 641 10.36 -6.64 -0.32
N SER A 642 9.97 -5.55 0.30
CA SER A 642 10.75 -4.85 1.31
C SER A 642 9.82 -4.27 2.40
N PRO A 643 10.35 -3.77 3.50
CA PRO A 643 9.55 -3.07 4.51
C PRO A 643 8.80 -1.84 4.00
N ARG A 644 9.21 -1.30 2.87
CA ARG A 644 8.52 -0.19 2.20
C ARG A 644 7.17 -0.61 1.64
N ASP A 645 7.02 -1.89 1.31
CA ASP A 645 5.84 -2.38 0.65
C ASP A 645 4.68 -2.58 1.60
N THR A 646 3.50 -2.25 1.12
CA THR A 646 2.24 -2.71 1.67
C THR A 646 1.62 -3.66 0.65
N VAL A 647 1.54 -4.92 1.01
CA VAL A 647 0.96 -5.99 0.18
C VAL A 647 -0.52 -6.11 0.47
N TYR A 648 -1.36 -5.95 -0.53
CA TYR A 648 -2.80 -6.14 -0.40
C TYR A 648 -3.18 -7.61 -0.63
N CYS A 649 -3.80 -8.22 0.37
CA CYS A 649 -4.24 -9.61 0.37
C CYS A 649 -5.76 -9.71 0.38
N CYS A 650 -6.37 -9.88 -0.78
CA CYS A 650 -7.78 -10.22 -0.96
C CYS A 650 -7.98 -11.67 -1.43
N LEU A 651 -6.90 -12.45 -1.47
CA LEU A 651 -6.93 -13.86 -1.82
C LEU A 651 -7.25 -14.73 -0.59
N PRO A 652 -8.01 -15.81 -0.77
CA PRO A 652 -8.38 -16.69 0.33
C PRO A 652 -7.16 -17.29 1.05
N LEU A 653 -7.11 -17.19 2.38
CA LEU A 653 -5.98 -17.67 3.17
C LEU A 653 -5.84 -19.21 3.20
N HIS A 654 -6.92 -19.95 2.90
CA HIS A 654 -6.87 -21.40 2.72
C HIS A 654 -6.32 -21.83 1.34
N HIS A 655 -6.10 -20.87 0.43
CA HIS A 655 -5.56 -21.13 -0.90
C HIS A 655 -4.04 -20.86 -0.94
N PRO A 656 -3.25 -21.62 -1.74
CA PRO A 656 -1.80 -21.38 -1.86
C PRO A 656 -1.41 -19.96 -2.22
N ALA A 657 -2.15 -19.29 -3.10
CA ALA A 657 -1.90 -17.93 -3.50
C ALA A 657 -2.02 -16.94 -2.31
N GLY A 658 -2.98 -17.18 -1.38
CA GLY A 658 -3.12 -16.38 -0.17
C GLY A 658 -2.02 -16.69 0.86
N MET A 659 -1.93 -17.94 1.32
CA MET A 659 -1.07 -18.31 2.46
C MET A 659 0.41 -18.45 2.09
N LEU A 660 0.74 -19.15 1.01
CA LEU A 660 2.14 -19.43 0.68
C LEU A 660 2.78 -18.24 -0.04
N VAL A 661 2.05 -17.65 -0.98
CA VAL A 661 2.58 -16.59 -1.85
C VAL A 661 2.41 -15.23 -1.15
N THR A 662 1.18 -14.80 -0.90
CA THR A 662 0.92 -13.44 -0.40
C THR A 662 1.40 -13.26 1.05
N VAL A 663 0.91 -14.09 1.98
CA VAL A 663 1.28 -14.01 3.40
C VAL A 663 2.74 -14.37 3.59
N GLY A 664 3.19 -15.52 3.01
CA GLY A 664 4.58 -15.96 3.12
C GLY A 664 5.55 -14.94 2.53
N GLY A 665 5.27 -14.44 1.32
CA GLY A 665 6.09 -13.42 0.67
C GLY A 665 6.19 -12.13 1.47
N SER A 666 5.05 -11.64 1.98
CA SER A 666 5.01 -10.42 2.83
C SER A 666 5.83 -10.59 4.11
N LEU A 667 5.69 -11.74 4.77
CA LEU A 667 6.40 -12.04 6.00
C LEU A 667 7.91 -12.08 5.77
N VAL A 668 8.38 -12.83 4.76
CA VAL A 668 9.81 -12.91 4.40
C VAL A 668 10.33 -11.56 3.89
N GLY A 669 9.47 -10.79 3.21
CA GLY A 669 9.75 -9.43 2.76
C GLY A 669 9.96 -8.45 3.89
N GLY A 670 9.43 -8.72 5.08
CA GLY A 670 9.30 -7.76 6.16
C GLY A 670 8.31 -6.64 5.80
N SER A 671 7.43 -6.91 4.84
CA SER A 671 6.44 -5.97 4.31
C SER A 671 5.21 -5.87 5.20
N ARG A 672 4.45 -4.81 5.05
CA ARG A 672 3.11 -4.69 5.64
C ARG A 672 2.12 -5.54 4.84
N LEU A 673 1.16 -6.14 5.50
CA LEU A 673 0.12 -6.95 4.89
C LEU A 673 -1.25 -6.32 5.17
N ALA A 674 -1.89 -5.76 4.16
CA ALA A 674 -3.27 -5.29 4.26
C ALA A 674 -4.22 -6.43 3.91
N LEU A 675 -5.00 -6.88 4.89
CA LEU A 675 -5.94 -7.98 4.74
C LEU A 675 -7.32 -7.46 4.32
N ALA A 676 -7.93 -8.11 3.35
CA ALA A 676 -9.34 -7.97 3.02
C ALA A 676 -10.08 -9.29 3.29
N THR A 677 -11.36 -9.21 3.60
CA THR A 677 -12.21 -10.39 3.80
C THR A 677 -12.43 -11.16 2.51
N GLN A 678 -12.52 -10.45 1.39
CA GLN A 678 -12.69 -11.00 0.05
C GLN A 678 -12.26 -9.98 -1.00
N PHE A 679 -12.17 -10.41 -2.24
CA PHE A 679 -12.01 -9.51 -3.37
C PHE A 679 -13.35 -8.87 -3.73
N ASP A 680 -13.42 -7.54 -3.63
CA ASP A 680 -14.53 -6.72 -4.09
C ASP A 680 -14.02 -5.66 -5.05
N PRO A 681 -14.40 -5.69 -6.34
CA PRO A 681 -13.94 -4.71 -7.33
C PRO A 681 -14.37 -3.27 -7.03
N GLU A 682 -15.49 -3.07 -6.31
CA GLU A 682 -16.01 -1.73 -5.99
C GLU A 682 -15.23 -1.10 -4.83
N GLU A 683 -14.87 -1.91 -3.82
CA GLU A 683 -14.12 -1.46 -2.64
C GLU A 683 -12.60 -1.43 -2.87
N PHE A 684 -12.11 -2.18 -3.85
CA PHE A 684 -10.69 -2.41 -4.10
C PHE A 684 -9.84 -1.12 -4.10
N TRP A 685 -10.23 -0.12 -4.89
CA TRP A 685 -9.46 1.12 -4.98
C TRP A 685 -9.54 1.98 -3.72
N GLY A 686 -10.64 1.89 -2.98
CA GLY A 686 -10.77 2.48 -1.64
C GLY A 686 -9.77 1.90 -0.67
N ASP A 687 -9.66 0.58 -0.62
CA ASP A 687 -8.70 -0.14 0.23
C ASP A 687 -7.25 0.10 -0.19
N VAL A 688 -6.96 0.07 -1.49
CA VAL A 688 -5.62 0.36 -2.03
C VAL A 688 -5.12 1.73 -1.55
N ARG A 689 -5.97 2.75 -1.61
CA ARG A 689 -5.62 4.09 -1.12
C ARG A 689 -5.59 4.17 0.40
N ARG A 690 -6.54 3.53 1.09
CA ARG A 690 -6.60 3.52 2.56
C ARG A 690 -5.35 2.93 3.17
N TYR A 691 -4.89 1.80 2.65
CA TYR A 691 -3.73 1.09 3.19
C TYR A 691 -2.41 1.48 2.54
N GLY A 692 -2.43 2.27 1.46
CA GLY A 692 -1.24 2.60 0.68
C GLY A 692 -0.62 1.35 0.05
N ALA A 693 -1.46 0.50 -0.55
CA ALA A 693 -1.02 -0.78 -1.11
C ALA A 693 -0.10 -0.56 -2.32
N THR A 694 1.12 -1.07 -2.24
CA THR A 694 2.14 -0.96 -3.30
C THR A 694 2.24 -2.22 -4.15
N VAL A 695 1.85 -3.36 -3.60
CA VAL A 695 1.86 -4.66 -4.28
C VAL A 695 0.52 -5.35 -4.09
N VAL A 696 -0.06 -5.82 -5.17
CA VAL A 696 -1.32 -6.56 -5.16
C VAL A 696 -1.10 -7.93 -5.76
N PHE A 697 -1.46 -8.98 -5.00
CA PHE A 697 -1.48 -10.32 -5.56
C PHE A 697 -2.84 -10.64 -6.16
N TYR A 698 -2.84 -11.05 -7.43
CA TYR A 698 -4.05 -11.39 -8.16
C TYR A 698 -4.10 -12.89 -8.52
N ALA A 699 -5.27 -13.39 -8.85
CA ALA A 699 -5.48 -14.70 -9.39
C ALA A 699 -6.59 -14.66 -10.46
N GLY A 700 -6.44 -15.49 -11.50
CA GLY A 700 -7.45 -15.67 -12.53
C GLY A 700 -7.97 -14.38 -13.16
N GLU A 701 -9.29 -14.17 -13.07
CA GLU A 701 -10.01 -13.08 -13.76
C GLU A 701 -10.13 -11.79 -12.90
N MET A 702 -9.48 -11.70 -11.74
CA MET A 702 -9.59 -10.53 -10.85
C MET A 702 -9.28 -9.20 -11.55
N LEU A 703 -8.18 -9.14 -12.31
CA LEU A 703 -7.80 -7.90 -13.00
C LEU A 703 -8.78 -7.56 -14.14
N ARG A 704 -9.44 -8.56 -14.75
CA ARG A 704 -10.51 -8.31 -15.71
C ARG A 704 -11.72 -7.65 -15.05
N GLU A 705 -12.06 -8.04 -13.83
CA GLU A 705 -13.15 -7.40 -13.08
C GLU A 705 -12.81 -5.94 -12.72
N LEU A 706 -11.57 -5.64 -12.33
CA LEU A 706 -11.14 -4.25 -12.08
C LEU A 706 -11.23 -3.36 -13.32
N LEU A 707 -10.93 -3.89 -14.50
CA LEU A 707 -11.03 -3.15 -15.77
C LEU A 707 -12.48 -2.77 -16.14
N ARG A 708 -13.48 -3.40 -15.54
CA ARG A 708 -14.90 -3.13 -15.83
C ARG A 708 -15.47 -1.94 -15.11
N ALA A 709 -14.87 -1.55 -14.00
CA ALA A 709 -15.28 -0.31 -13.34
C ALA A 709 -15.16 0.86 -14.32
N GLN A 710 -16.02 1.86 -14.18
CA GLN A 710 -16.00 3.05 -15.03
C GLN A 710 -14.61 3.71 -14.97
N PRO A 711 -14.00 4.07 -16.12
CA PRO A 711 -12.74 4.79 -16.13
C PRO A 711 -12.83 6.10 -15.34
N SER A 712 -11.80 6.37 -14.56
CA SER A 712 -11.66 7.60 -13.77
C SER A 712 -10.33 8.28 -14.08
N SER A 713 -10.28 9.59 -14.03
CA SER A 713 -9.01 10.34 -14.12
C SER A 713 -8.03 10.04 -12.99
N ALA A 714 -8.51 9.37 -11.92
CA ALA A 714 -7.69 8.93 -10.79
C ALA A 714 -7.15 7.50 -10.95
N ASP A 715 -7.47 6.79 -12.02
CA ASP A 715 -7.05 5.39 -12.20
C ASP A 715 -5.54 5.22 -12.22
N ASN A 716 -4.79 6.17 -12.79
CA ASN A 716 -3.33 6.18 -12.81
C ASN A 716 -2.71 6.88 -11.59
N GLN A 717 -3.52 7.42 -10.68
CA GLN A 717 -3.08 8.05 -9.43
C GLN A 717 -3.25 7.06 -8.27
N ASN A 718 -2.54 5.94 -8.33
CA ASN A 718 -2.59 4.90 -7.32
C ASN A 718 -1.17 4.55 -6.85
N PRO A 719 -0.99 4.04 -5.61
CA PRO A 719 0.32 3.71 -5.05
C PRO A 719 0.89 2.36 -5.53
N ILE A 720 0.16 1.62 -6.36
CA ILE A 720 0.55 0.27 -6.79
C ILE A 720 1.76 0.36 -7.72
N ARG A 721 2.86 -0.30 -7.33
CA ARG A 721 4.03 -0.48 -8.18
C ARG A 721 4.01 -1.82 -8.94
N LEU A 722 3.31 -2.83 -8.40
CA LEU A 722 3.35 -4.19 -8.93
C LEU A 722 2.03 -4.94 -8.70
N PHE A 723 1.50 -5.50 -9.77
CA PHE A 723 0.57 -6.61 -9.71
C PHE A 723 1.32 -7.92 -9.93
N ALA A 724 1.24 -8.86 -8.98
CA ALA A 724 1.89 -10.15 -9.07
C ALA A 724 0.86 -11.28 -8.96
N GLY A 725 0.93 -12.29 -9.80
CA GLY A 725 -0.05 -13.36 -9.74
C GLY A 725 0.02 -14.38 -10.85
N SER A 726 -1.08 -15.06 -11.08
CA SER A 726 -1.16 -16.11 -12.10
C SER A 726 -2.51 -16.16 -12.80
N GLY A 727 -2.47 -16.41 -14.09
CA GLY A 727 -3.65 -16.60 -14.91
C GLY A 727 -4.04 -15.38 -15.75
N LEU A 728 -3.20 -14.36 -15.80
CA LEU A 728 -3.47 -13.15 -16.56
C LEU A 728 -3.43 -13.42 -18.07
N ARG A 729 -4.46 -12.96 -18.74
CA ARG A 729 -4.53 -13.06 -20.21
C ARG A 729 -3.85 -11.86 -20.84
N ARG A 730 -3.31 -12.04 -22.04
CA ARG A 730 -2.52 -11.04 -22.76
C ARG A 730 -3.28 -9.73 -23.03
N ASP A 731 -4.56 -9.80 -23.36
CA ASP A 731 -5.43 -8.66 -23.58
C ASP A 731 -5.64 -7.85 -22.31
N VAL A 732 -5.88 -8.54 -21.18
CA VAL A 732 -6.06 -7.93 -19.87
C VAL A 732 -4.78 -7.26 -19.40
N TRP A 733 -3.63 -7.93 -19.56
CA TRP A 733 -2.32 -7.37 -19.20
C TRP A 733 -2.11 -5.98 -19.80
N ARG A 734 -2.30 -5.86 -21.13
CA ARG A 734 -2.11 -4.58 -21.83
C ARG A 734 -3.05 -3.49 -21.31
N LYS A 735 -4.32 -3.82 -21.14
CA LYS A 735 -5.34 -2.88 -20.65
C LYS A 735 -5.08 -2.44 -19.21
N VAL A 736 -4.55 -3.32 -18.36
CA VAL A 736 -4.17 -2.98 -16.98
C VAL A 736 -3.03 -1.98 -16.95
N VAL A 737 -1.97 -2.21 -17.73
CA VAL A 737 -0.84 -1.27 -17.79
C VAL A 737 -1.25 0.06 -18.42
N GLU A 738 -2.08 0.04 -19.44
CA GLU A 738 -2.60 1.25 -20.11
C GLU A 738 -3.46 2.09 -19.16
N ARG A 739 -4.36 1.45 -18.40
CA ARG A 739 -5.33 2.15 -17.55
C ARG A 739 -4.77 2.56 -16.19
N PHE A 740 -4.05 1.67 -15.53
CA PHE A 740 -3.59 1.85 -14.14
C PHE A 740 -2.11 2.22 -14.03
N GLY A 741 -1.39 2.25 -15.16
CA GLY A 741 0.04 2.49 -15.17
C GLY A 741 0.49 3.89 -14.73
N PRO A 742 1.78 4.04 -14.37
CA PRO A 742 2.82 3.02 -14.56
C PRO A 742 2.79 1.94 -13.46
N VAL A 743 2.50 0.70 -13.82
CA VAL A 743 2.52 -0.45 -12.91
C VAL A 743 3.27 -1.62 -13.54
N GLY A 744 4.08 -2.33 -12.75
CA GLY A 744 4.69 -3.58 -13.15
C GLY A 744 3.68 -4.74 -13.10
N ILE A 745 3.90 -5.75 -13.92
CA ILE A 745 3.15 -7.02 -13.84
C ILE A 745 4.15 -8.17 -13.77
N LEU A 746 4.01 -8.99 -12.75
CA LEU A 746 4.73 -10.24 -12.59
C LEU A 746 3.75 -11.39 -12.73
N GLU A 747 3.89 -12.17 -13.77
CA GLU A 747 3.14 -13.41 -13.97
C GLU A 747 4.00 -14.59 -13.54
N PHE A 748 3.43 -15.53 -12.78
CA PHE A 748 4.11 -16.75 -12.40
C PHE A 748 3.23 -17.99 -12.63
N TYR A 749 3.88 -19.11 -12.81
CA TYR A 749 3.26 -20.42 -12.86
C TYR A 749 3.80 -21.29 -11.74
N ALA A 750 2.92 -21.88 -10.95
CA ALA A 750 3.27 -22.87 -9.97
C ALA A 750 2.12 -23.87 -9.81
N SER A 751 2.48 -25.16 -9.70
CA SER A 751 1.53 -26.21 -9.35
C SER A 751 1.51 -26.40 -7.84
N THR A 752 0.33 -26.46 -7.22
CA THR A 752 0.20 -26.76 -5.78
C THR A 752 0.80 -28.12 -5.42
N GLU A 753 0.71 -29.05 -6.34
CA GLU A 753 1.09 -30.47 -6.17
C GLU A 753 2.51 -30.77 -6.61
N GLY A 754 2.99 -30.00 -7.61
CA GLY A 754 4.30 -30.21 -8.22
C GLY A 754 5.37 -29.26 -7.70
N ASN A 755 6.56 -29.38 -8.26
CA ASN A 755 7.75 -28.60 -7.93
C ASN A 755 8.18 -27.65 -9.07
N ALA A 756 7.42 -27.59 -10.18
CA ALA A 756 7.66 -26.63 -11.26
C ALA A 756 7.25 -25.23 -10.86
N VAL A 757 8.15 -24.27 -11.01
CA VAL A 757 7.89 -22.83 -10.79
C VAL A 757 8.55 -22.03 -11.91
N LEU A 758 7.74 -21.25 -12.62
CA LEU A 758 8.18 -20.32 -13.66
C LEU A 758 7.76 -18.91 -13.26
N ALA A 759 8.55 -17.91 -13.60
CA ALA A 759 8.20 -16.52 -13.38
C ALA A 759 8.68 -15.61 -14.50
N ASN A 760 7.82 -14.70 -14.93
CA ASN A 760 8.12 -13.58 -15.81
C ASN A 760 8.41 -12.35 -14.92
N ALA A 761 9.59 -12.35 -14.31
CA ALA A 761 9.97 -11.35 -13.31
C ALA A 761 10.24 -9.96 -13.91
N SER A 762 10.69 -9.89 -15.19
CA SER A 762 10.89 -8.61 -15.88
C SER A 762 9.59 -7.95 -16.32
N GLY A 763 8.52 -8.73 -16.54
CA GLY A 763 7.27 -8.23 -17.10
C GLY A 763 7.34 -7.79 -18.56
N GLU A 764 8.48 -7.97 -19.24
CA GLU A 764 8.70 -7.47 -20.61
C GLU A 764 7.89 -8.24 -21.65
N LYS A 765 7.80 -9.57 -21.49
CA LYS A 765 7.07 -10.43 -22.44
C LYS A 765 5.62 -10.60 -22.03
N VAL A 766 4.75 -9.78 -22.57
CA VAL A 766 3.31 -9.75 -22.26
C VAL A 766 2.66 -11.09 -22.60
N GLY A 767 2.17 -11.78 -21.56
CA GLY A 767 1.48 -13.07 -21.63
C GLY A 767 2.39 -14.30 -21.47
N ALA A 768 3.71 -14.13 -21.32
CA ALA A 768 4.61 -15.22 -20.99
C ALA A 768 4.54 -15.57 -19.51
N LEU A 769 4.70 -16.86 -19.19
CA LEU A 769 4.90 -17.36 -17.82
C LEU A 769 6.34 -17.15 -17.35
N GLY A 770 7.27 -16.86 -18.27
CA GLY A 770 8.68 -16.63 -17.99
C GLY A 770 9.51 -17.91 -17.91
N ARG A 771 10.54 -17.89 -17.06
CA ARG A 771 11.58 -18.91 -16.94
C ARG A 771 11.56 -19.58 -15.56
N PRO A 772 12.17 -20.78 -15.41
CA PRO A 772 12.36 -21.39 -14.09
C PRO A 772 13.06 -20.44 -13.12
N LEU A 773 12.55 -20.33 -11.90
CA LEU A 773 13.22 -19.56 -10.85
C LEU A 773 14.52 -20.26 -10.41
N PRO A 774 15.59 -19.51 -10.11
CA PRO A 774 16.81 -20.07 -9.55
C PRO A 774 16.52 -20.89 -8.29
N GLY A 775 17.06 -22.11 -8.24
CA GLY A 775 16.81 -23.05 -7.12
C GLY A 775 15.50 -23.84 -7.20
N SER A 776 14.67 -23.62 -8.24
CA SER A 776 13.52 -24.50 -8.52
C SER A 776 13.94 -25.75 -9.28
N ALA A 777 13.05 -26.75 -9.32
CA ALA A 777 13.30 -27.97 -10.08
C ALA A 777 13.54 -27.70 -11.56
N GLU A 778 14.41 -28.50 -12.18
CA GLU A 778 14.58 -28.49 -13.63
C GLU A 778 13.26 -28.82 -14.34
N VAL A 779 12.92 -28.06 -15.37
CA VAL A 779 11.72 -28.29 -16.17
C VAL A 779 12.07 -28.52 -17.62
N GLU A 780 11.27 -29.34 -18.30
CA GLU A 780 11.43 -29.62 -19.72
C GLU A 780 10.06 -29.85 -20.37
N LEU A 781 9.95 -29.62 -21.68
CA LEU A 781 8.76 -29.90 -22.47
C LEU A 781 8.92 -31.21 -23.25
N GLY A 782 8.11 -32.19 -22.90
CA GLY A 782 8.04 -33.46 -23.61
C GLY A 782 7.04 -33.41 -24.77
N ARG A 783 7.46 -33.85 -25.97
CA ARG A 783 6.54 -33.97 -27.12
C ARG A 783 5.45 -34.99 -26.79
N TYR A 784 4.20 -34.60 -27.02
CA TYR A 784 3.05 -35.40 -26.65
C TYR A 784 2.15 -35.62 -27.89
N ASP A 785 1.82 -36.88 -28.14
CA ASP A 785 0.82 -37.24 -29.15
C ASP A 785 -0.57 -37.20 -28.50
N PHE A 786 -1.38 -36.23 -28.94
CA PHE A 786 -2.74 -36.05 -28.41
C PHE A 786 -3.76 -37.07 -29.00
N ASP A 787 -3.42 -37.76 -30.11
CA ASP A 787 -4.29 -38.78 -30.68
C ASP A 787 -4.13 -40.12 -29.97
N ASP A 788 -2.88 -40.51 -29.73
CA ASP A 788 -2.52 -41.71 -29.00
C ASP A 788 -2.43 -41.50 -27.47
N GLU A 789 -2.62 -40.29 -27.01
CA GLU A 789 -2.54 -39.88 -25.58
C GLU A 789 -1.25 -40.30 -24.89
N GLN A 790 -0.10 -40.22 -25.58
CA GLN A 790 1.19 -40.69 -25.08
C GLN A 790 2.35 -39.74 -25.46
N PHE A 791 3.42 -39.81 -24.69
CA PHE A 791 4.65 -39.10 -25.05
C PHE A 791 5.30 -39.78 -26.26
N LEU A 792 5.78 -38.97 -27.20
CA LEU A 792 6.65 -39.45 -28.27
C LEU A 792 8.00 -39.88 -27.70
N ARG A 793 8.46 -41.09 -28.11
CA ARG A 793 9.71 -41.65 -27.63
C ARG A 793 10.66 -41.88 -28.77
N ASP A 794 11.97 -41.73 -28.48
CA ASP A 794 13.04 -42.04 -29.40
C ASP A 794 13.34 -43.56 -29.48
N GLU A 795 14.34 -43.94 -30.22
CA GLU A 795 14.79 -45.33 -30.40
C GLU A 795 15.31 -45.99 -29.10
N HIS A 796 15.62 -45.18 -28.07
CA HIS A 796 16.08 -45.65 -26.78
C HIS A 796 14.92 -45.70 -25.75
N GLY A 797 13.70 -45.38 -26.20
CA GLY A 797 12.51 -45.35 -25.36
C GLY A 797 12.41 -44.09 -24.47
N LEU A 798 13.25 -43.06 -24.67
CA LEU A 798 13.24 -41.80 -23.94
C LEU A 798 12.27 -40.81 -24.60
N VAL A 799 11.70 -39.92 -23.76
CA VAL A 799 10.78 -38.86 -24.24
C VAL A 799 11.51 -37.87 -25.11
N VAL A 800 10.96 -37.59 -26.31
CA VAL A 800 11.52 -36.57 -27.21
C VAL A 800 11.20 -35.17 -26.65
N ARG A 801 12.26 -34.34 -26.50
CA ARG A 801 12.11 -32.93 -26.09
C ARG A 801 11.51 -32.08 -27.22
N CYS A 802 10.71 -31.09 -26.83
CA CYS A 802 10.22 -30.08 -27.76
C CYS A 802 11.33 -29.14 -28.17
N LYS A 803 11.33 -28.75 -29.45
CA LYS A 803 12.12 -27.63 -29.95
C LYS A 803 11.47 -26.31 -29.57
N ALA A 804 12.21 -25.21 -29.69
CA ALA A 804 11.65 -23.89 -29.52
C ALA A 804 10.47 -23.66 -30.49
N GLY A 805 9.38 -23.12 -30.00
CA GLY A 805 8.14 -22.94 -30.74
C GLY A 805 7.19 -24.13 -30.76
N GLU A 806 7.65 -25.35 -30.43
CA GLU A 806 6.78 -26.53 -30.32
C GLU A 806 6.02 -26.60 -29.02
N GLU A 807 4.82 -27.14 -29.08
CA GLU A 807 3.96 -27.37 -27.91
C GLU A 807 4.26 -28.73 -27.28
N GLY A 808 4.32 -28.80 -25.97
CA GLY A 808 4.57 -30.04 -25.25
C GLY A 808 4.09 -30.00 -23.82
N VAL A 809 4.04 -31.16 -23.20
CA VAL A 809 3.63 -31.29 -21.80
C VAL A 809 4.79 -30.95 -20.88
N LEU A 810 4.53 -30.08 -19.89
CA LEU A 810 5.53 -29.66 -18.92
C LEU A 810 5.84 -30.79 -17.94
N LEU A 811 7.12 -31.12 -17.86
CA LEU A 811 7.72 -32.08 -16.94
C LEU A 811 8.62 -31.35 -15.96
N ALA A 812 8.58 -31.75 -14.68
CA ALA A 812 9.46 -31.23 -13.64
C ALA A 812 10.25 -32.36 -13.00
N ARG A 813 11.56 -32.19 -12.92
CA ARG A 813 12.49 -33.20 -12.39
C ARG A 813 12.29 -33.41 -10.90
N LEU A 814 12.35 -34.65 -10.46
CA LEU A 814 12.36 -35.02 -9.05
C LEU A 814 13.75 -35.56 -8.69
N ASP A 815 14.33 -34.99 -7.67
CA ASP A 815 15.62 -35.43 -7.09
C ASP A 815 15.60 -35.27 -5.57
N ALA A 816 16.72 -35.47 -4.92
CA ALA A 816 16.85 -35.36 -3.46
C ALA A 816 16.64 -33.91 -2.95
N GLU A 817 16.93 -32.90 -3.78
CA GLU A 817 16.78 -31.49 -3.44
C GLU A 817 15.35 -30.98 -3.72
N HIS A 818 14.67 -31.58 -4.72
CA HIS A 818 13.33 -31.23 -5.14
C HIS A 818 12.35 -32.42 -5.06
N PRO A 819 12.11 -32.96 -3.85
CA PRO A 819 11.22 -34.10 -3.67
C PRO A 819 9.76 -33.70 -3.87
N LEU A 820 8.92 -34.66 -4.22
CA LEU A 820 7.46 -34.49 -4.21
C LEU A 820 6.94 -34.80 -2.80
N ALA A 821 6.26 -33.82 -2.18
CA ALA A 821 5.69 -34.00 -0.84
C ALA A 821 4.47 -34.96 -0.81
N GLY A 822 3.81 -35.17 -1.95
CA GLY A 822 2.73 -36.12 -2.11
C GLY A 822 1.35 -35.65 -1.64
N PHE A 823 0.38 -36.58 -1.66
CA PHE A 823 -0.99 -36.38 -1.20
C PHE A 823 -1.31 -37.31 -0.04
N THR A 824 -2.35 -36.95 0.73
CA THR A 824 -3.02 -37.95 1.58
C THR A 824 -3.77 -38.91 0.68
N GLY A 825 -3.36 -40.21 0.64
CA GLY A 825 -4.01 -41.23 -0.18
C GLY A 825 -3.24 -41.75 -1.39
N GLY A 826 -1.96 -41.72 -1.34
CA GLY A 826 -0.83 -42.40 -2.05
C GLY A 826 -0.97 -42.96 -3.48
N ALA A 827 -2.11 -43.49 -3.91
CA ALA A 827 -2.23 -44.26 -5.17
C ALA A 827 -2.23 -43.40 -6.46
N GLU A 828 -2.63 -42.13 -6.38
CA GLU A 828 -2.68 -41.24 -7.56
C GLU A 828 -1.39 -40.47 -7.80
N ALA A 829 -0.56 -40.28 -6.76
CA ALA A 829 0.75 -39.66 -6.95
C ALA A 829 1.61 -40.50 -7.89
N GLY A 830 1.49 -41.79 -7.84
CA GLY A 830 2.21 -42.73 -8.72
C GLY A 830 1.88 -42.59 -10.22
N LYS A 831 0.66 -42.14 -10.57
CA LYS A 831 0.26 -41.91 -11.96
C LYS A 831 0.86 -40.67 -12.62
N ARG A 832 1.40 -39.77 -11.81
CA ARG A 832 2.06 -38.52 -12.28
C ARG A 832 3.58 -38.63 -12.27
N LEU A 833 4.11 -39.78 -11.89
CA LEU A 833 5.55 -40.01 -11.85
C LEU A 833 5.96 -40.84 -13.05
N LEU A 834 6.84 -40.28 -13.86
CA LEU A 834 7.48 -41.00 -14.96
C LEU A 834 8.92 -41.27 -14.61
N ARG A 835 9.41 -42.47 -14.92
CA ARG A 835 10.78 -42.90 -14.75
C ARG A 835 11.42 -43.15 -16.11
N GLY A 836 12.72 -42.87 -16.23
CA GLY A 836 13.44 -43.07 -17.47
C GLY A 836 12.87 -42.16 -18.56
N VAL A 837 12.74 -40.87 -18.32
CA VAL A 837 12.09 -39.93 -19.20
C VAL A 837 13.05 -39.33 -20.20
N LEU A 838 14.07 -38.62 -19.72
CA LEU A 838 15.11 -38.00 -20.54
C LEU A 838 16.46 -38.65 -20.36
N GLN A 839 16.61 -39.44 -19.29
CA GLN A 839 17.75 -40.29 -18.96
C GLN A 839 17.24 -41.58 -18.31
N PRO A 840 17.97 -42.69 -18.41
CA PRO A 840 17.50 -43.99 -17.92
C PRO A 840 17.09 -44.03 -16.45
N ASP A 841 17.75 -43.25 -15.58
CA ASP A 841 17.58 -43.27 -14.13
C ASP A 841 16.85 -42.02 -13.58
N ASP A 842 16.34 -41.15 -14.43
CA ASP A 842 15.65 -39.95 -13.98
C ASP A 842 14.19 -40.21 -13.59
N THR A 843 13.66 -39.32 -12.79
CA THR A 843 12.26 -39.34 -12.41
C THR A 843 11.67 -37.93 -12.59
N TRP A 844 10.53 -37.86 -13.23
CA TRP A 844 9.87 -36.59 -13.55
C TRP A 844 8.40 -36.61 -13.12
N PHE A 845 7.94 -35.46 -12.68
CA PHE A 845 6.53 -35.17 -12.39
C PHE A 845 5.86 -34.60 -13.62
N ILE A 846 4.73 -35.17 -14.01
CA ILE A 846 3.91 -34.66 -15.11
C ILE A 846 2.92 -33.65 -14.58
N THR A 847 2.93 -32.44 -15.12
CA THR A 847 1.97 -31.38 -14.75
C THR A 847 0.62 -31.57 -15.46
N TRP A 848 0.61 -32.17 -16.64
CA TRP A 848 -0.48 -32.24 -17.60
C TRP A 848 -0.87 -30.86 -18.18
N ASP A 849 -0.01 -29.87 -18.02
CA ASP A 849 -0.14 -28.56 -18.65
C ASP A 849 0.68 -28.53 -19.95
N VAL A 850 0.08 -28.04 -21.02
CA VAL A 850 0.71 -27.88 -22.34
C VAL A 850 1.27 -26.48 -22.40
N LEU A 851 2.56 -26.38 -22.63
CA LEU A 851 3.28 -25.14 -22.78
C LEU A 851 4.05 -25.11 -24.10
N ARG A 852 4.44 -23.93 -24.50
CA ARG A 852 5.38 -23.65 -25.58
C ARG A 852 6.54 -22.87 -25.05
N ARG A 853 7.76 -23.17 -25.45
CA ARG A 853 8.98 -22.43 -25.09
C ARG A 853 9.49 -21.68 -26.34
N ASP A 854 9.79 -20.39 -26.17
CA ASP A 854 10.39 -19.61 -27.25
C ASP A 854 11.91 -19.79 -27.33
N ASP A 855 12.54 -19.17 -28.35
CA ASP A 855 13.99 -19.25 -28.59
C ASP A 855 14.84 -18.64 -27.46
N GLU A 856 14.25 -17.73 -26.67
CA GLU A 856 14.91 -17.11 -25.51
C GLU A 856 14.75 -17.91 -24.21
N GLY A 857 13.92 -18.97 -24.23
CA GLY A 857 13.69 -19.84 -23.09
C GLY A 857 12.49 -19.48 -22.23
N ASP A 858 11.68 -18.49 -22.61
CA ASP A 858 10.46 -18.13 -21.92
C ASP A 858 9.32 -19.07 -22.32
N HIS A 859 8.52 -19.43 -21.29
CA HIS A 859 7.42 -20.38 -21.47
C HIS A 859 6.07 -19.65 -21.60
N TRP A 860 5.20 -20.25 -22.40
CA TRP A 860 3.87 -19.73 -22.70
C TRP A 860 2.84 -20.82 -22.42
N PHE A 861 1.82 -20.51 -21.66
CA PHE A 861 0.74 -21.44 -21.37
C PHE A 861 -0.17 -21.59 -22.59
N VAL A 862 -0.40 -22.81 -23.02
CA VAL A 862 -1.33 -23.15 -24.10
C VAL A 862 -2.66 -23.57 -23.49
N ASP A 863 -2.69 -24.75 -22.84
CA ASP A 863 -3.86 -25.25 -22.11
C ASP A 863 -3.47 -26.48 -21.26
N ARG A 864 -4.42 -27.20 -20.73
CA ARG A 864 -4.21 -28.55 -20.19
C ARG A 864 -4.42 -29.61 -21.26
N VAL A 865 -3.73 -30.74 -21.19
CA VAL A 865 -3.90 -31.85 -22.11
C VAL A 865 -5.38 -32.20 -22.27
N SER A 866 -6.16 -32.27 -21.18
CA SER A 866 -7.58 -32.54 -21.19
C SER A 866 -8.47 -31.41 -21.75
N ARG A 867 -7.86 -30.33 -22.21
CA ARG A 867 -8.54 -29.13 -22.76
C ARG A 867 -8.08 -28.81 -24.18
N VAL A 868 -7.29 -29.69 -24.79
CA VAL A 868 -6.99 -29.65 -26.21
C VAL A 868 -8.03 -30.53 -26.93
N LEU A 869 -8.94 -29.87 -27.61
CA LEU A 869 -10.09 -30.52 -28.27
C LEU A 869 -9.68 -31.08 -29.63
N ARG A 870 -10.26 -32.21 -29.97
CA ARG A 870 -10.18 -32.85 -31.33
C ARG A 870 -11.42 -32.46 -32.11
N THR A 871 -11.37 -31.38 -32.84
CA THR A 871 -12.51 -30.88 -33.61
C THR A 871 -12.46 -31.34 -35.08
N PRO A 872 -13.56 -31.21 -35.82
CA PRO A 872 -13.55 -31.47 -37.28
C PRO A 872 -12.55 -30.61 -38.07
N HIS A 873 -12.18 -29.45 -37.52
CA HIS A 873 -11.23 -28.50 -38.12
C HIS A 873 -9.79 -28.68 -37.62
N GLY A 874 -9.52 -29.76 -36.88
CA GLY A 874 -8.21 -30.00 -36.27
C GLY A 874 -8.23 -29.84 -34.76
N ARG A 875 -7.02 -29.85 -34.16
CA ARG A 875 -6.87 -29.70 -32.72
C ARG A 875 -6.84 -28.20 -32.32
N VAL A 876 -7.57 -27.88 -31.30
CA VAL A 876 -7.65 -26.53 -30.77
C VAL A 876 -7.67 -26.51 -29.25
N ALA A 877 -6.91 -25.65 -28.61
CA ALA A 877 -6.94 -25.40 -27.19
C ALA A 877 -8.22 -24.61 -26.81
N THR A 878 -8.92 -24.99 -25.76
CA THR A 878 -10.11 -24.25 -25.30
C THR A 878 -9.77 -22.81 -24.99
N ARG A 879 -8.56 -22.52 -24.48
CA ARG A 879 -8.08 -21.19 -24.19
C ARG A 879 -7.97 -20.31 -25.44
N SER A 880 -7.56 -20.87 -26.58
CA SER A 880 -7.49 -20.11 -27.84
C SER A 880 -8.86 -19.64 -28.28
N ILE A 881 -9.87 -20.52 -28.17
CA ILE A 881 -11.27 -20.16 -28.47
C ILE A 881 -11.74 -19.07 -27.49
N GLU A 882 -11.49 -19.23 -26.17
CA GLU A 882 -11.86 -18.23 -25.17
C GLU A 882 -11.23 -16.87 -25.46
N ASP A 883 -9.94 -16.83 -25.82
CA ASP A 883 -9.22 -15.59 -26.17
C ASP A 883 -9.81 -14.94 -27.41
N ALA A 884 -10.23 -15.72 -28.41
CA ALA A 884 -10.93 -15.23 -29.59
C ALA A 884 -12.28 -14.62 -29.21
N LEU A 885 -13.07 -15.30 -28.36
CA LEU A 885 -14.39 -14.85 -27.95
C LEU A 885 -14.35 -13.59 -27.09
N TYR A 886 -13.31 -13.36 -26.27
CA TYR A 886 -13.17 -12.13 -25.49
C TYR A 886 -12.99 -10.86 -26.33
N ARG A 887 -12.83 -10.98 -27.66
CA ARG A 887 -12.88 -9.83 -28.58
C ARG A 887 -14.31 -9.29 -28.76
N PHE A 888 -15.32 -10.07 -28.40
CA PHE A 888 -16.72 -9.62 -28.38
C PHE A 888 -16.98 -8.87 -27.07
N GLU A 889 -16.99 -7.55 -27.13
CA GLU A 889 -17.06 -6.65 -25.95
C GLU A 889 -18.23 -6.92 -24.98
N PRO A 890 -19.45 -7.32 -25.43
CA PRO A 890 -20.55 -7.58 -24.49
C PRO A 890 -20.32 -8.75 -23.53
N LEU A 891 -19.30 -9.59 -23.76
CA LEU A 891 -19.01 -10.69 -22.85
C LEU A 891 -18.39 -10.22 -21.54
N ARG A 892 -18.92 -10.74 -20.45
CA ARG A 892 -18.31 -10.60 -19.11
C ARG A 892 -17.28 -11.69 -18.87
N HIS A 893 -17.70 -12.92 -19.00
CA HIS A 893 -16.84 -14.10 -18.91
C HIS A 893 -17.19 -15.09 -20.00
N THR A 894 -16.22 -15.85 -20.43
CA THR A 894 -16.44 -16.97 -21.35
C THR A 894 -15.60 -18.16 -20.92
N VAL A 895 -16.15 -19.33 -21.12
CA VAL A 895 -15.53 -20.63 -20.83
C VAL A 895 -15.86 -21.58 -21.96
N VAL A 896 -14.86 -22.30 -22.42
CA VAL A 896 -15.04 -23.31 -23.48
C VAL A 896 -14.66 -24.69 -22.96
N TYR A 897 -15.48 -25.68 -23.28
CA TYR A 897 -15.19 -27.10 -23.07
C TYR A 897 -15.66 -27.94 -24.27
N GLY A 898 -15.15 -29.15 -24.37
CA GLY A 898 -15.57 -30.08 -25.42
C GLY A 898 -16.78 -30.89 -25.03
N PHE A 899 -17.72 -31.03 -25.95
CA PHE A 899 -18.83 -31.99 -25.87
C PHE A 899 -18.58 -33.05 -26.93
N GLU A 900 -18.37 -34.30 -26.53
CA GLU A 900 -18.09 -35.40 -27.45
C GLU A 900 -19.35 -35.80 -28.21
N GLU A 901 -19.28 -35.75 -29.54
CA GLU A 901 -20.34 -36.18 -30.46
C GLU A 901 -19.68 -36.91 -31.63
N ASP A 902 -20.11 -38.15 -31.88
CA ASP A 902 -19.58 -39.00 -32.95
C ASP A 902 -18.05 -39.19 -32.97
N GLY A 903 -17.42 -39.18 -31.77
CA GLY A 903 -15.97 -39.38 -31.61
C GLY A 903 -15.13 -38.14 -31.89
N VAL A 904 -15.73 -36.96 -32.02
CA VAL A 904 -15.08 -35.66 -32.10
C VAL A 904 -15.61 -34.73 -31.05
N ASP A 905 -14.76 -33.81 -30.61
CA ASP A 905 -15.15 -32.77 -29.68
C ASP A 905 -15.83 -31.60 -30.38
N ARG A 906 -17.05 -31.27 -29.94
CA ARG A 906 -17.74 -30.05 -30.34
C ARG A 906 -17.51 -28.96 -29.28
N PRO A 907 -16.85 -27.84 -29.60
CA PRO A 907 -16.63 -26.79 -28.63
C PRO A 907 -17.95 -26.16 -28.17
N VAL A 908 -18.17 -26.13 -26.86
CA VAL A 908 -19.28 -25.44 -26.21
C VAL A 908 -18.74 -24.22 -25.53
N ALA A 909 -19.15 -23.02 -25.95
CA ALA A 909 -18.88 -21.77 -25.26
C ALA A 909 -20.00 -21.43 -24.29
N VAL A 910 -19.70 -21.44 -22.99
CA VAL A 910 -20.57 -20.87 -21.97
C VAL A 910 -20.18 -19.43 -21.74
N VAL A 911 -21.13 -18.51 -21.84
CA VAL A 911 -20.88 -17.08 -21.77
C VAL A 911 -21.79 -16.39 -20.76
N ALA A 912 -21.24 -15.44 -20.03
CA ALA A 912 -21.98 -14.48 -19.25
C ALA A 912 -21.80 -13.09 -19.86
N THR A 913 -22.88 -12.34 -19.99
CA THR A 913 -22.87 -10.99 -20.59
C THR A 913 -22.81 -9.90 -19.53
N GLN A 914 -22.37 -8.70 -19.93
CA GLN A 914 -22.36 -7.53 -19.06
C GLN A 914 -23.82 -7.11 -18.75
N GLY A 915 -24.11 -6.91 -17.46
CA GLY A 915 -25.45 -6.52 -16.98
C GLY A 915 -26.53 -7.60 -17.20
N ASN A 916 -26.12 -8.87 -17.36
CA ASN A 916 -27.00 -10.03 -17.58
C ASN A 916 -27.97 -9.85 -18.77
N ARG A 917 -27.56 -9.12 -19.80
CA ARG A 917 -28.34 -8.93 -21.01
C ARG A 917 -28.33 -10.19 -21.87
N GLY A 918 -29.42 -10.43 -22.61
CA GLY A 918 -29.46 -11.47 -23.65
C GLY A 918 -28.43 -11.21 -24.73
N ILE A 919 -28.08 -12.27 -25.48
CA ILE A 919 -27.13 -12.15 -26.59
C ILE A 919 -27.87 -11.54 -27.78
N ASP A 920 -27.37 -10.41 -28.29
CA ASP A 920 -27.74 -9.91 -29.61
C ASP A 920 -27.21 -10.88 -30.66
N LEU A 921 -28.09 -11.72 -31.16
CA LEU A 921 -27.72 -12.79 -32.09
C LEU A 921 -27.26 -12.25 -33.44
N GLN A 922 -27.70 -11.08 -33.86
CA GLN A 922 -27.25 -10.45 -35.09
C GLN A 922 -25.78 -10.00 -34.91
N ALA A 923 -25.48 -9.20 -33.86
CA ALA A 923 -24.14 -8.75 -33.56
C ALA A 923 -23.17 -9.92 -33.30
N TRP A 924 -23.67 -10.98 -32.63
CA TRP A 924 -22.88 -12.19 -32.44
C TRP A 924 -22.54 -12.88 -33.76
N ASN A 925 -23.49 -13.03 -34.69
CA ASN A 925 -23.26 -13.66 -35.98
C ASN A 925 -22.29 -12.86 -36.84
N GLU A 926 -22.38 -11.53 -36.83
CA GLU A 926 -21.44 -10.64 -37.51
C GLU A 926 -20.02 -10.83 -36.94
N PHE A 927 -19.87 -10.90 -35.63
CA PHE A 927 -18.60 -11.15 -34.96
C PHE A 927 -18.08 -12.56 -35.28
N ALA A 928 -18.91 -13.60 -35.14
CA ALA A 928 -18.52 -14.98 -35.31
C ALA A 928 -18.13 -15.34 -36.77
N ALA A 929 -18.66 -14.64 -37.75
CA ALA A 929 -18.25 -14.76 -39.14
C ALA A 929 -16.78 -14.40 -39.36
N GLY A 930 -16.19 -13.55 -38.51
CA GLY A 930 -14.77 -13.18 -38.55
C GLY A 930 -13.85 -14.11 -37.76
N LEU A 931 -14.38 -15.14 -37.06
CA LEU A 931 -13.57 -16.10 -36.32
C LEU A 931 -12.99 -17.18 -37.29
N ASP A 932 -11.78 -17.65 -36.94
CA ASP A 932 -11.27 -18.86 -37.58
C ASP A 932 -12.24 -20.03 -37.34
N PRO A 933 -12.49 -20.90 -38.35
CA PRO A 933 -13.37 -22.05 -38.15
C PRO A 933 -13.02 -22.96 -36.96
N SER A 934 -11.73 -23.08 -36.63
CA SER A 934 -11.27 -23.85 -35.47
C SER A 934 -11.56 -23.16 -34.14
N GLU A 935 -11.70 -21.83 -34.13
CA GLU A 935 -12.01 -21.02 -32.95
C GLU A 935 -13.52 -20.78 -32.79
N ARG A 936 -14.34 -21.26 -33.70
CA ARG A 936 -15.78 -21.04 -33.67
C ARG A 936 -16.46 -22.13 -32.86
N PRO A 937 -17.16 -21.79 -31.74
CA PRO A 937 -17.89 -22.80 -30.96
C PRO A 937 -19.03 -23.42 -31.75
N ALA A 938 -19.22 -24.74 -31.62
CA ALA A 938 -20.42 -25.42 -32.15
C ALA A 938 -21.70 -25.02 -31.40
N TRP A 939 -21.54 -24.77 -30.09
CA TRP A 939 -22.64 -24.38 -29.21
C TRP A 939 -22.29 -23.13 -28.43
N LEU A 940 -23.30 -22.24 -28.28
CA LEU A 940 -23.17 -21.02 -27.44
C LEU A 940 -24.28 -21.10 -26.38
N LYS A 941 -23.87 -21.28 -25.12
CA LYS A 941 -24.77 -21.33 -23.95
C LYS A 941 -24.62 -20.05 -23.14
N ARG A 942 -25.66 -19.23 -23.01
CA ARG A 942 -25.67 -18.07 -22.14
C ARG A 942 -26.14 -18.46 -20.74
N VAL A 943 -25.43 -17.99 -19.73
CA VAL A 943 -25.77 -18.12 -18.31
C VAL A 943 -25.70 -16.78 -17.62
N ASP A 944 -26.38 -16.61 -16.50
CA ASP A 944 -26.30 -15.33 -15.74
C ASP A 944 -24.96 -15.14 -15.06
N ARG A 945 -24.35 -16.23 -14.59
CA ARG A 945 -23.07 -16.22 -13.90
C ARG A 945 -22.29 -17.51 -14.19
N ILE A 946 -21.00 -17.33 -14.45
CA ILE A 946 -20.07 -18.46 -14.55
C ILE A 946 -19.54 -18.76 -13.14
N PRO A 947 -19.62 -20.01 -12.65
CA PRO A 947 -19.05 -20.39 -11.35
C PRO A 947 -17.54 -20.21 -11.36
N MET A 948 -16.99 -19.70 -10.25
CA MET A 948 -15.56 -19.46 -10.07
C MET A 948 -14.99 -20.36 -8.98
N THR A 949 -13.74 -20.75 -9.15
CA THR A 949 -12.95 -21.44 -8.12
C THR A 949 -12.43 -20.43 -7.09
N ASP A 950 -11.88 -20.91 -5.96
CA ASP A 950 -11.20 -20.07 -4.96
C ASP A 950 -10.00 -19.28 -5.52
N GLY A 951 -9.45 -19.69 -6.66
CA GLY A 951 -8.42 -18.98 -7.42
C GLY A 951 -8.96 -18.04 -8.48
N PHE A 952 -10.22 -17.61 -8.39
CA PHE A 952 -10.90 -16.71 -9.34
C PHE A 952 -10.82 -17.16 -10.81
N ARG A 953 -10.77 -18.45 -11.03
CA ARG A 953 -10.82 -19.05 -12.36
C ARG A 953 -12.19 -19.67 -12.59
N PRO A 954 -12.72 -19.60 -13.82
CA PRO A 954 -13.96 -20.29 -14.15
C PRO A 954 -13.89 -21.80 -13.82
N ASP A 955 -14.88 -22.30 -13.12
CA ASP A 955 -14.96 -23.74 -12.78
C ASP A 955 -15.63 -24.52 -13.89
N LYS A 956 -14.79 -25.00 -14.82
CA LYS A 956 -15.24 -25.79 -15.96
C LYS A 956 -15.89 -27.11 -15.53
N SER A 957 -15.52 -27.69 -14.41
CA SER A 957 -16.01 -29.01 -13.97
C SER A 957 -17.47 -28.97 -13.57
N ILE A 958 -17.94 -27.87 -13.02
CA ILE A 958 -19.37 -27.66 -12.74
C ILE A 958 -20.14 -27.57 -14.06
N LEU A 959 -19.65 -26.73 -14.99
CA LEU A 959 -20.32 -26.50 -16.27
C LEU A 959 -20.38 -27.73 -17.16
N GLU A 960 -19.36 -28.58 -17.14
CA GLU A 960 -19.32 -29.86 -17.87
C GLU A 960 -20.25 -30.91 -17.28
N SER A 961 -20.50 -30.85 -15.98
CA SER A 961 -21.42 -31.81 -15.31
C SER A 961 -22.87 -31.44 -15.48
N GLU A 962 -23.18 -30.21 -15.93
CA GLU A 962 -24.55 -29.75 -16.17
C GLU A 962 -25.04 -30.18 -17.56
N PRO A 963 -26.34 -30.52 -17.71
CA PRO A 963 -26.91 -30.72 -19.03
C PRO A 963 -26.75 -29.51 -19.94
N LEU A 964 -26.52 -29.75 -21.22
CA LEU A 964 -26.29 -28.70 -22.20
C LEU A 964 -27.47 -27.72 -22.32
N ASP A 965 -28.69 -28.23 -22.19
CA ASP A 965 -29.97 -27.50 -22.27
C ASP A 965 -30.31 -26.75 -20.98
N LEU A 966 -29.53 -26.94 -19.89
CA LEU A 966 -29.69 -26.23 -18.64
C LEU A 966 -29.02 -24.84 -18.78
N GLY A 967 -29.77 -23.85 -19.19
CA GLY A 967 -29.25 -22.51 -19.35
C GLY A 967 -30.38 -21.54 -19.68
N VAL A 968 -30.05 -20.24 -19.72
CA VAL A 968 -31.04 -19.20 -20.04
C VAL A 968 -31.31 -19.13 -21.55
N GLU A 969 -30.25 -19.27 -22.36
CA GLU A 969 -30.32 -19.22 -23.82
C GLU A 969 -29.28 -20.18 -24.40
N LEU A 970 -29.68 -20.98 -25.40
CA LEU A 970 -28.80 -21.88 -26.11
C LEU A 970 -28.92 -21.64 -27.63
N PHE A 971 -27.76 -21.54 -28.27
CA PHE A 971 -27.65 -21.36 -29.71
C PHE A 971 -26.70 -22.41 -30.29
N VAL A 972 -26.97 -22.81 -31.50
CA VAL A 972 -26.17 -23.76 -32.26
C VAL A 972 -25.73 -23.15 -33.56
N TYR A 973 -24.50 -23.43 -33.97
CA TYR A 973 -23.97 -23.00 -35.25
C TYR A 973 -24.50 -23.90 -36.37
N ASP A 974 -25.20 -23.29 -37.31
CA ASP A 974 -25.72 -23.99 -38.49
C ASP A 974 -24.68 -23.84 -39.64
N GLU A 975 -23.94 -24.91 -39.90
CA GLU A 975 -22.89 -24.93 -40.94
C GLU A 975 -23.45 -24.62 -42.35
N SER A 976 -24.73 -25.01 -42.60
CA SER A 976 -25.37 -24.77 -43.90
C SER A 976 -25.77 -23.31 -44.12
N ALA A 977 -26.07 -22.63 -43.03
CA ALA A 977 -26.49 -21.23 -43.06
C ALA A 977 -25.35 -20.28 -42.59
N GLU A 978 -24.20 -20.83 -42.21
CA GLU A 978 -23.00 -20.12 -41.67
C GLU A 978 -23.33 -19.11 -40.55
N ARG A 979 -24.27 -19.49 -39.67
CA ARG A 979 -24.71 -18.60 -38.57
C ARG A 979 -25.27 -19.37 -37.40
N TYR A 980 -25.28 -18.71 -36.22
CA TYR A 980 -25.96 -19.24 -35.03
C TYR A 980 -27.46 -19.03 -35.11
N ARG A 981 -28.19 -20.01 -34.60
CA ARG A 981 -29.64 -20.01 -34.43
C ARG A 981 -30.01 -20.51 -33.04
N ALA A 982 -31.13 -20.05 -32.49
CA ALA A 982 -31.65 -20.59 -31.24
C ALA A 982 -31.87 -22.09 -31.37
N ALA A 983 -31.38 -22.85 -30.38
CA ALA A 983 -31.65 -24.29 -30.30
C ALA A 983 -33.04 -24.54 -29.69
N ASP A 984 -33.70 -25.65 -30.12
CA ASP A 984 -34.90 -26.14 -29.45
C ASP A 984 -34.56 -26.85 -28.12
N ALA A 985 -35.56 -27.13 -27.30
CA ALA A 985 -35.41 -27.82 -26.01
C ALA A 985 -34.78 -29.23 -26.10
N LYS A 986 -34.51 -29.74 -27.31
CA LYS A 986 -33.83 -31.02 -27.54
C LYS A 986 -32.44 -30.88 -28.15
N GLY A 987 -31.92 -29.65 -28.23
CA GLY A 987 -30.61 -29.38 -28.84
C GLY A 987 -30.60 -29.55 -30.36
N THR A 988 -31.74 -29.69 -31.02
CA THR A 988 -31.88 -29.75 -32.48
C THR A 988 -32.12 -28.33 -33.03
N VAL A 989 -31.61 -28.08 -34.23
CA VAL A 989 -31.87 -26.79 -34.92
C VAL A 989 -33.38 -26.64 -35.16
N ALA A 990 -34.01 -25.63 -34.55
CA ALA A 990 -35.39 -25.27 -34.81
C ALA A 990 -35.56 -25.02 -36.33
N ARG A 991 -36.36 -25.85 -37.02
CA ARG A 991 -36.66 -25.59 -38.43
C ARG A 991 -37.46 -24.30 -38.54
N PRO A 992 -37.13 -23.40 -39.46
CA PRO A 992 -37.93 -22.19 -39.67
C PRO A 992 -39.34 -22.63 -40.08
N GLN A 993 -40.37 -22.07 -39.41
CA GLN A 993 -41.76 -22.20 -39.82
C GLN A 993 -42.03 -21.45 -41.09
#